data_3815711ec554fc2b4cbc8a0de03d7668
#
_entry.id   3815711ec554fc2b4cbc8a0de03d7668
#
_cell.length_a   1.000
_cell.length_b   1.000
_cell.length_c   1.000
_cell.angle_alpha   90.00
_cell.angle_beta   90.00
_cell.angle_gamma   90.00
#
_symmetry.space_group_name_H-M   'P 1'
#
loop_
_entity.id
_entity.type
_entity.pdbx_description
1 polymer ?
#
loop_
_entity_poly.entity_id
_entity_poly.type
_entity_poly.pdbx_seq_one_letter_code
_entity_poly.pdbx_strand_id
1 'polypeptide(L)'
;MRHVPSAVSSPRLLTCAIGVAISATSAYAADPAAQPVTLDATSVNGKAEQASTEYKVEKASSQKYTAPLVDTPRSVTVIPQQVIKDTNALSLQDALRTVPGITFGAGEGGNPQGDRPFIRGFDAQGDTYLDGVRDTGAQTREIFAIESVEVAKGPNSAIGGRGAAGGTINLVSKRAHLGNSLDGAWTWGSDQTQRYTFDGNYQFSDSVAGRLNLMTHESNVAGRDKVNYDRWGIAPSLAFGLGTPTRVNLDYYHLESDDLPDSGIPYTVPAGGTAARTSANPSKPYAGGDHDNFYGLTGRDFRKSRVDIATIAVEHDLSDSLTIKNTLRHGNSMQDYILTQPDDSKGNVNNGSVWRRANTRVGNTATTTNQTDLFGEFYLGGLKNSFSTGIELSREESERSSYNVNTDTTPASPGNASTNCTPGMIVSSGYNCTSLSNPNPDDPWNGAISRNYAGTTTNSKTRALYVFDTLELTPQWLLNMGLRYDHFDTDYKTYTAAGATTAKGRDKSEFLTGQLGLVWKPADNGSIYVSYATSATPPGAMLGEGQEGNPLPGTPDRSGNLLSSDLEPEETTNYEIGTKWDLLDQRLSLAAALFRTEKENARVQVNTTTYENVGETRVQGIELSASGKLTDKWQVFAGYTYMQARQIDGGPLGKANDGNQLPNTPNNSASLWTTYAITPKLTVGGGAFYVDDVYGSVANTTMVDSYVRYDAMAAYKLTKNVDLQLNVQNLTNEVYYDKAFSTHFANQAAGRTALLTTSVHF
;
A
#
# COMPACT_ATOMS: atom_id res chain seq x y z
N MET A 1 24.10 17.07 44.84
CA MET A 1 23.42 18.31 45.19
C MET A 1 23.57 19.31 44.06
N ARG A 2 22.55 19.48 43.28
CA ARG A 2 21.97 20.68 42.68
C ARG A 2 20.97 20.25 41.61
N HIS A 3 19.72 20.36 41.99
CA HIS A 3 18.56 20.27 41.09
C HIS A 3 18.59 21.42 40.09
N VAL A 4 18.28 21.12 38.82
CA VAL A 4 17.79 22.08 37.84
C VAL A 4 16.40 21.61 37.47
N PRO A 5 15.37 22.45 37.53
CA PRO A 5 14.00 22.02 37.30
C PRO A 5 13.66 21.94 35.80
N SER A 6 13.04 20.83 35.45
CA SER A 6 12.38 20.63 34.17
C SER A 6 11.25 21.65 33.95
N ALA A 7 11.27 22.35 32.84
CA ALA A 7 10.22 23.26 32.44
C ALA A 7 8.98 22.44 31.98
N VAL A 8 7.95 22.51 32.77
CA VAL A 8 6.61 22.02 32.43
C VAL A 8 6.02 23.01 31.42
N SER A 9 5.89 22.60 30.16
CA SER A 9 5.13 23.33 29.16
C SER A 9 3.64 23.18 29.45
N SER A 10 3.01 24.28 29.79
CA SER A 10 1.62 24.37 30.21
C SER A 10 0.64 24.23 29.03
N PRO A 11 -0.53 23.60 29.21
CA PRO A 11 -1.54 23.37 28.17
C PRO A 11 -2.45 24.59 27.91
N ARG A 12 -1.89 25.80 27.84
CA ARG A 12 -2.71 27.04 27.70
C ARG A 12 -2.96 27.51 26.26
N LEU A 13 -2.37 26.93 25.26
CA LEU A 13 -2.56 27.33 23.86
C LEU A 13 -3.71 26.62 23.14
N LEU A 14 -4.18 25.49 23.66
CA LEU A 14 -5.27 24.74 23.03
C LEU A 14 -6.66 25.30 23.32
N THR A 15 -6.82 26.06 24.40
CA THR A 15 -8.11 26.64 24.81
C THR A 15 -8.50 27.88 24.00
N CYS A 16 -7.57 28.54 23.32
CA CYS A 16 -7.88 29.73 22.50
C CYS A 16 -8.38 29.36 21.07
N ALA A 17 -7.98 28.21 20.49
CA ALA A 17 -8.42 27.84 19.15
C ALA A 17 -9.84 27.27 19.12
N ILE A 18 -10.29 26.62 20.20
CA ILE A 18 -11.67 26.06 20.32
C ILE A 18 -12.67 27.14 20.72
N GLY A 19 -12.23 28.21 21.42
CA GLY A 19 -13.09 29.28 21.87
C GLY A 19 -13.56 30.25 20.75
N VAL A 20 -12.87 30.28 19.60
CA VAL A 20 -13.24 31.15 18.46
C VAL A 20 -14.33 30.53 17.59
N ALA A 21 -14.48 29.19 17.59
CA ALA A 21 -15.48 28.51 16.78
C ALA A 21 -16.90 28.50 17.39
N ILE A 22 -17.08 28.81 18.67
CA ILE A 22 -18.38 28.70 19.39
C ILE A 22 -19.02 30.05 19.70
N SER A 23 -18.35 31.19 19.54
CA SER A 23 -18.86 32.50 19.94
C SER A 23 -19.42 33.42 18.83
N ALA A 24 -19.64 32.92 17.61
CA ALA A 24 -20.15 33.69 16.48
C ALA A 24 -21.61 33.34 16.09
N THR A 25 -22.52 33.29 17.06
CA THR A 25 -23.95 33.31 16.76
C THR A 25 -24.58 34.56 17.35
N SER A 26 -24.44 35.65 16.64
CA SER A 26 -25.28 36.84 16.82
C SER A 26 -25.57 37.45 15.47
N ALA A 27 -26.83 37.42 15.11
CA ALA A 27 -27.41 37.88 13.87
C ALA A 27 -27.09 39.34 13.52
N TYR A 28 -26.71 39.57 12.27
CA TYR A 28 -26.95 40.83 11.58
C TYR A 28 -27.68 40.56 10.26
N ALA A 29 -28.83 41.22 10.13
CA ALA A 29 -29.58 41.22 8.90
C ALA A 29 -28.84 42.11 7.88
N ALA A 30 -28.66 41.61 6.67
CA ALA A 30 -28.11 42.36 5.56
C ALA A 30 -29.05 42.32 4.35
N ASP A 31 -29.04 43.40 3.63
CA ASP A 31 -29.81 43.84 2.48
C ASP A 31 -29.86 42.86 1.31
N PRO A 32 -30.94 42.78 0.53
CA PRO A 32 -31.08 41.87 -0.58
C PRO A 32 -30.65 42.50 -1.90
N ALA A 33 -29.46 42.24 -2.41
CA ALA A 33 -29.15 42.42 -3.84
C ALA A 33 -27.79 41.81 -4.23
N ALA A 34 -27.73 40.53 -4.43
CA ALA A 34 -26.90 39.86 -5.45
C ALA A 34 -27.43 38.43 -5.61
N GLN A 35 -27.86 38.09 -6.80
CA GLN A 35 -28.26 36.72 -7.09
C GLN A 35 -27.05 35.80 -6.91
N PRO A 36 -27.14 34.75 -6.09
CA PRO A 36 -26.05 33.76 -5.99
C PRO A 36 -25.95 32.98 -7.30
N VAL A 37 -24.78 32.97 -7.88
CA VAL A 37 -24.40 31.94 -8.84
C VAL A 37 -24.41 30.62 -8.05
N THR A 38 -25.45 29.84 -8.22
CA THR A 38 -25.51 28.47 -7.69
C THR A 38 -24.49 27.63 -8.46
N LEU A 39 -23.31 27.47 -7.88
CA LEU A 39 -22.47 26.31 -8.20
C LEU A 39 -23.21 25.11 -7.61
N ASP A 40 -23.41 24.08 -8.44
CA ASP A 40 -24.08 22.85 -8.02
C ASP A 40 -23.42 22.34 -6.75
N ALA A 41 -24.22 22.27 -5.68
CA ALA A 41 -23.83 21.55 -4.47
C ALA A 41 -23.38 20.17 -4.88
N THR A 42 -22.24 19.72 -4.33
CA THR A 42 -21.78 18.35 -4.51
C THR A 42 -22.72 17.43 -3.72
N SER A 43 -23.96 17.30 -4.21
CA SER A 43 -24.82 16.23 -3.76
C SER A 43 -24.14 14.96 -4.26
N VAL A 44 -23.79 14.06 -3.37
CA VAL A 44 -23.62 12.65 -3.71
C VAL A 44 -25.02 12.21 -4.19
N ASN A 45 -25.31 12.50 -5.47
CA ASN A 45 -26.54 12.08 -6.10
C ASN A 45 -26.47 10.55 -6.06
N GLY A 46 -27.43 9.92 -5.39
CA GLY A 46 -27.58 8.47 -5.38
C GLY A 46 -27.96 7.88 -6.74
N LYS A 47 -27.73 8.59 -7.84
CA LYS A 47 -27.76 8.05 -9.19
C LYS A 47 -26.44 7.38 -9.48
N ALA A 48 -26.49 6.21 -10.09
CA ALA A 48 -25.33 5.60 -10.70
C ALA A 48 -24.58 6.69 -11.50
N GLU A 49 -23.43 7.12 -11.03
CA GLU A 49 -22.45 7.64 -11.93
C GLU A 49 -22.16 6.47 -12.87
N GLN A 50 -22.59 6.57 -14.13
CA GLN A 50 -22.18 5.57 -15.12
C GLN A 50 -20.68 5.47 -15.00
N ALA A 51 -20.16 4.27 -14.69
CA ALA A 51 -18.75 4.03 -14.48
C ALA A 51 -17.98 4.78 -15.57
N SER A 52 -17.24 5.81 -15.18
CA SER A 52 -16.62 6.70 -16.15
C SER A 52 -15.66 5.88 -16.99
N THR A 53 -15.85 5.90 -18.31
CA THR A 53 -14.92 5.25 -19.25
C THR A 53 -13.66 6.10 -19.47
N GLU A 54 -13.47 7.12 -18.65
CA GLU A 54 -12.37 8.07 -18.76
C GLU A 54 -11.23 7.76 -17.78
N TYR A 55 -10.02 8.09 -18.18
CA TYR A 55 -8.84 7.92 -17.33
C TYR A 55 -8.60 9.12 -16.42
N LYS A 56 -9.20 10.27 -16.70
CA LYS A 56 -9.13 11.45 -15.85
C LYS A 56 -10.13 11.36 -14.71
N VAL A 57 -9.68 11.71 -13.51
CA VAL A 57 -10.50 11.87 -12.31
C VAL A 57 -10.31 13.28 -11.76
N GLU A 58 -11.39 13.96 -11.36
CA GLU A 58 -11.35 15.36 -10.93
C GLU A 58 -11.18 15.54 -9.42
N LYS A 59 -11.70 14.59 -8.62
CA LYS A 59 -11.68 14.66 -7.14
C LYS A 59 -11.25 13.33 -6.55
N ALA A 60 -10.56 13.38 -5.40
CA ALA A 60 -10.35 12.21 -4.56
C ALA A 60 -11.63 11.87 -3.80
N SER A 61 -11.79 10.60 -3.40
CA SER A 61 -12.96 10.11 -2.68
C SER A 61 -13.05 10.58 -1.24
N SER A 62 -11.90 10.85 -0.62
CA SER A 62 -11.81 11.26 0.79
C SER A 62 -12.18 12.73 0.98
N GLN A 63 -13.11 12.99 1.89
CA GLN A 63 -13.54 14.35 2.26
C GLN A 63 -12.44 15.21 2.91
N LYS A 64 -11.33 14.59 3.32
CA LYS A 64 -10.15 15.30 3.82
C LYS A 64 -9.40 16.05 2.71
N TYR A 65 -9.65 15.74 1.43
CA TYR A 65 -9.22 16.55 0.29
C TYR A 65 -10.31 17.59 -0.01
N THR A 66 -10.13 18.79 0.49
CA THR A 66 -11.12 19.88 0.47
C THR A 66 -11.13 20.68 -0.83
N ALA A 67 -10.35 20.28 -1.83
CA ALA A 67 -10.26 20.90 -3.15
C ALA A 67 -10.21 19.83 -4.26
N PRO A 68 -10.58 20.17 -5.52
CA PRO A 68 -10.35 19.34 -6.69
C PRO A 68 -8.87 18.99 -6.85
N LEU A 69 -8.56 17.88 -7.55
CA LEU A 69 -7.18 17.42 -7.72
C LEU A 69 -6.28 18.47 -8.39
N VAL A 70 -6.80 19.27 -9.32
CA VAL A 70 -6.06 20.34 -9.99
C VAL A 70 -5.65 21.45 -9.00
N ASP A 71 -6.43 21.68 -7.95
CA ASP A 71 -6.21 22.70 -6.93
C ASP A 71 -5.60 22.13 -5.62
N THR A 72 -5.38 20.84 -5.54
CA THR A 72 -4.78 20.17 -4.38
C THR A 72 -3.25 20.30 -4.42
N PRO A 73 -2.59 20.95 -3.43
CA PRO A 73 -1.15 21.22 -3.44
C PRO A 73 -0.31 19.99 -3.06
N ARG A 74 -0.46 18.91 -3.80
CA ARG A 74 0.20 17.62 -3.58
C ARG A 74 0.13 16.73 -4.82
N SER A 75 1.10 15.86 -4.99
CA SER A 75 1.04 14.76 -5.97
C SER A 75 0.02 13.73 -5.54
N VAL A 76 -1.11 13.65 -6.26
CA VAL A 76 -2.13 12.60 -6.10
C VAL A 76 -2.42 11.98 -7.46
N THR A 77 -2.38 10.65 -7.54
CA THR A 77 -2.74 9.88 -8.73
C THR A 77 -3.93 8.99 -8.38
N VAL A 78 -4.98 9.05 -9.19
CA VAL A 78 -6.12 8.15 -9.07
C VAL A 78 -6.11 7.19 -10.25
N ILE A 79 -6.11 5.89 -9.96
CA ILE A 79 -6.22 4.81 -10.94
C ILE A 79 -7.71 4.46 -11.03
N PRO A 80 -8.44 4.91 -12.06
CA PRO A 80 -9.88 4.65 -12.17
C PRO A 80 -10.15 3.22 -12.62
N GLN A 81 -11.38 2.76 -12.41
CA GLN A 81 -11.83 1.41 -12.78
C GLN A 81 -11.56 1.07 -14.25
N GLN A 82 -11.64 2.07 -15.15
CA GLN A 82 -11.37 1.83 -16.57
C GLN A 82 -9.91 1.45 -16.84
N VAL A 83 -8.93 2.07 -16.16
CA VAL A 83 -7.52 1.67 -16.26
C VAL A 83 -7.32 0.26 -15.70
N ILE A 84 -7.96 -0.07 -14.58
CA ILE A 84 -7.95 -1.41 -13.97
C ILE A 84 -8.49 -2.47 -14.95
N LYS A 85 -9.62 -2.19 -15.60
CA LYS A 85 -10.24 -3.07 -16.60
C LYS A 85 -9.35 -3.23 -17.84
N ASP A 86 -8.86 -2.14 -18.40
CA ASP A 86 -8.09 -2.16 -19.65
C ASP A 86 -6.73 -2.87 -19.48
N THR A 87 -6.06 -2.68 -18.34
CA THR A 87 -4.82 -3.37 -18.01
C THR A 87 -5.02 -4.81 -17.53
N ASN A 88 -6.27 -5.20 -17.26
CA ASN A 88 -6.65 -6.46 -16.61
C ASN A 88 -5.83 -6.70 -15.33
N ALA A 89 -5.72 -5.65 -14.50
CA ALA A 89 -5.11 -5.75 -13.19
C ALA A 89 -6.02 -6.57 -12.27
N LEU A 90 -5.47 -7.55 -11.55
CA LEU A 90 -6.22 -8.47 -10.69
C LEU A 90 -6.00 -8.19 -9.20
N SER A 91 -4.86 -7.60 -8.86
CA SER A 91 -4.44 -7.29 -7.50
C SER A 91 -4.08 -5.80 -7.34
N LEU A 92 -3.95 -5.35 -6.08
CA LEU A 92 -3.42 -4.01 -5.79
C LEU A 92 -2.03 -3.81 -6.40
N GLN A 93 -1.16 -4.81 -6.33
CA GLN A 93 0.18 -4.75 -6.92
C GLN A 93 0.12 -4.49 -8.44
N ASP A 94 -0.80 -5.15 -9.16
CA ASP A 94 -0.96 -4.94 -10.60
C ASP A 94 -1.46 -3.53 -10.93
N ALA A 95 -2.43 -3.02 -10.17
CA ALA A 95 -2.93 -1.66 -10.34
C ALA A 95 -1.84 -0.62 -10.10
N LEU A 96 -1.06 -0.75 -9.02
CA LEU A 96 0.00 0.17 -8.65
C LEU A 96 1.18 0.20 -9.63
N ARG A 97 1.38 -0.83 -10.46
CA ARG A 97 2.39 -0.86 -11.53
C ARG A 97 2.20 0.29 -12.53
N THR A 98 1.00 0.80 -12.67
CA THR A 98 0.69 1.95 -13.54
C THR A 98 1.15 3.30 -12.97
N VAL A 99 1.64 3.34 -11.71
CA VAL A 99 2.06 4.56 -11.02
C VAL A 99 3.57 4.53 -10.76
N PRO A 100 4.40 5.30 -11.47
CA PRO A 100 5.85 5.34 -11.25
C PRO A 100 6.21 5.85 -9.86
N GLY A 101 7.40 5.45 -9.36
CA GLY A 101 7.87 5.79 -8.02
C GLY A 101 7.28 4.90 -6.92
N ILE A 102 6.56 3.84 -7.32
CA ILE A 102 6.11 2.76 -6.43
C ILE A 102 6.81 1.47 -6.85
N THR A 103 7.36 0.77 -5.88
CA THR A 103 7.95 -0.56 -6.02
C THR A 103 7.44 -1.47 -4.91
N PHE A 104 7.87 -2.73 -4.89
CA PHE A 104 7.43 -3.69 -3.88
C PHE A 104 8.64 -4.34 -3.20
N GLY A 105 8.53 -4.58 -1.90
CA GLY A 105 9.49 -5.33 -1.12
C GLY A 105 9.10 -6.80 -1.00
N ALA A 106 10.09 -7.68 -0.91
CA ALA A 106 9.87 -9.07 -0.59
C ALA A 106 9.38 -9.22 0.86
N GLY A 107 8.45 -10.15 1.10
CA GLY A 107 8.08 -10.59 2.43
C GLY A 107 9.14 -11.52 3.04
N GLU A 108 9.04 -11.77 4.34
CA GLU A 108 9.93 -12.53 5.19
C GLU A 108 11.18 -11.78 5.71
N GLY A 109 11.94 -12.44 6.55
CA GLY A 109 13.04 -11.79 7.27
C GLY A 109 12.57 -10.80 8.35
N GLY A 110 11.38 -11.03 8.90
CA GLY A 110 10.74 -10.16 9.89
C GLY A 110 9.55 -9.38 9.36
N ASN A 111 9.31 -9.42 8.05
CA ASN A 111 8.14 -8.83 7.41
C ASN A 111 7.19 -9.94 6.93
N PRO A 112 5.87 -9.85 7.17
CA PRO A 112 4.93 -10.84 6.71
C PRO A 112 4.81 -10.85 5.18
N GLN A 113 4.30 -11.95 4.63
CA GLN A 113 3.91 -12.05 3.22
C GLN A 113 2.68 -11.20 2.95
N GLY A 114 2.63 -10.53 1.80
CA GLY A 114 1.53 -9.67 1.36
C GLY A 114 2.00 -8.44 0.60
N ASP A 115 1.11 -7.49 0.42
CA ASP A 115 1.42 -6.22 -0.22
C ASP A 115 2.40 -5.42 0.66
N ARG A 116 3.54 -5.08 0.08
CA ARG A 116 4.55 -4.25 0.73
C ARG A 116 5.04 -3.19 -0.26
N PRO A 117 4.21 -2.19 -0.54
CA PRO A 117 4.62 -1.10 -1.42
C PRO A 117 5.66 -0.20 -0.77
N PHE A 118 6.55 0.33 -1.60
CA PHE A 118 7.47 1.42 -1.28
C PHE A 118 7.04 2.63 -2.09
N ILE A 119 6.77 3.74 -1.44
CA ILE A 119 6.39 5.01 -2.07
C ILE A 119 7.51 6.01 -1.83
N ARG A 120 8.07 6.59 -2.89
CA ARG A 120 9.24 7.48 -2.79
C ARG A 120 10.36 6.89 -1.91
N GLY A 121 10.58 5.57 -1.98
CA GLY A 121 11.64 4.87 -1.23
C GLY A 121 11.33 4.54 0.24
N PHE A 122 10.18 4.92 0.76
CA PHE A 122 9.74 4.57 2.11
C PHE A 122 8.78 3.39 2.09
N ASP A 123 8.96 2.46 3.03
CA ASP A 123 8.05 1.34 3.24
C ASP A 123 6.67 1.85 3.65
N ALA A 124 5.65 1.52 2.88
CA ALA A 124 4.27 1.93 3.06
C ALA A 124 3.33 0.74 3.30
N GLN A 125 3.83 -0.39 3.80
CA GLN A 125 3.03 -1.58 4.09
C GLN A 125 1.86 -1.27 5.03
N GLY A 126 2.07 -0.44 6.05
CA GLY A 126 1.04 -0.01 7.00
C GLY A 126 0.25 1.24 6.56
N ASP A 127 0.47 1.76 5.36
CA ASP A 127 -0.09 3.03 4.90
C ASP A 127 -1.13 2.82 3.78
N THR A 128 -1.80 1.66 3.82
CA THR A 128 -2.93 1.32 2.95
C THR A 128 -4.25 1.54 3.69
N TYR A 129 -5.21 2.11 2.98
CA TYR A 129 -6.54 2.48 3.48
C TYR A 129 -7.62 1.89 2.59
N LEU A 130 -8.77 1.62 3.17
CA LEU A 130 -10.00 1.31 2.46
C LEU A 130 -11.04 2.37 2.83
N ASP A 131 -11.55 3.12 1.85
CA ASP A 131 -12.51 4.22 2.04
C ASP A 131 -12.07 5.24 3.11
N GLY A 132 -10.77 5.56 3.15
CA GLY A 132 -10.19 6.54 4.08
C GLY A 132 -9.96 6.03 5.51
N VAL A 133 -10.29 4.78 5.83
CA VAL A 133 -9.98 4.11 7.10
C VAL A 133 -8.80 3.17 6.92
N ARG A 134 -7.82 3.23 7.82
CA ARG A 134 -6.62 2.38 7.76
C ARG A 134 -7.00 0.89 7.72
N ASP A 135 -6.44 0.18 6.74
CA ASP A 135 -6.64 -1.26 6.51
C ASP A 135 -5.40 -2.02 6.99
N THR A 136 -5.42 -2.38 8.28
CA THR A 136 -4.28 -3.02 8.96
C THR A 136 -4.23 -4.51 8.73
N GLY A 137 -3.05 -5.09 8.95
CA GLY A 137 -2.77 -6.50 8.75
C GLY A 137 -2.19 -6.80 7.37
N ALA A 138 -1.16 -7.64 7.37
CA ALA A 138 -0.53 -8.04 6.13
C ALA A 138 -1.45 -8.95 5.32
N GLN A 139 -1.73 -8.57 4.08
CA GLN A 139 -2.60 -9.28 3.15
C GLN A 139 -2.21 -9.01 1.70
N THR A 140 -2.65 -9.84 0.79
CA THR A 140 -2.64 -9.57 -0.66
C THR A 140 -4.03 -9.10 -1.06
N ARG A 141 -4.15 -7.85 -1.48
CA ARG A 141 -5.45 -7.23 -1.77
C ARG A 141 -5.88 -7.50 -3.20
N GLU A 142 -7.07 -8.06 -3.34
CA GLU A 142 -7.80 -8.20 -4.59
C GLU A 142 -8.60 -6.93 -4.90
N ILE A 143 -8.82 -6.66 -6.19
CA ILE A 143 -9.50 -5.43 -6.62
C ILE A 143 -10.90 -5.67 -7.21
N PHE A 144 -11.48 -6.88 -7.07
CA PHE A 144 -12.80 -7.20 -7.64
C PHE A 144 -13.94 -6.31 -7.09
N ALA A 145 -13.81 -5.86 -5.84
CA ALA A 145 -14.77 -5.00 -5.15
C ALA A 145 -14.31 -3.53 -5.03
N ILE A 146 -13.34 -3.10 -5.87
CA ILE A 146 -12.73 -1.77 -5.82
C ILE A 146 -13.11 -0.97 -7.04
N GLU A 147 -13.53 0.30 -6.83
CA GLU A 147 -13.90 1.27 -7.86
C GLU A 147 -12.67 2.03 -8.39
N SER A 148 -11.77 2.42 -7.50
CA SER A 148 -10.54 3.12 -7.85
C SER A 148 -9.46 2.91 -6.78
N VAL A 149 -8.20 3.18 -7.16
CA VAL A 149 -7.07 3.21 -6.23
C VAL A 149 -6.44 4.60 -6.27
N GLU A 150 -6.36 5.24 -5.12
CA GLU A 150 -5.80 6.59 -4.96
C GLU A 150 -4.43 6.50 -4.30
N VAL A 151 -3.44 7.16 -4.89
CA VAL A 151 -2.07 7.24 -4.37
C VAL A 151 -1.74 8.68 -4.11
N ALA A 152 -1.59 9.04 -2.84
CA ALA A 152 -1.05 10.34 -2.43
C ALA A 152 0.41 10.17 -2.05
N LYS A 153 1.31 10.88 -2.73
CA LYS A 153 2.76 10.80 -2.52
C LYS A 153 3.27 11.88 -1.58
N GLY A 154 4.38 11.59 -0.88
CA GLY A 154 4.95 12.43 0.19
C GLY A 154 4.25 12.27 1.53
N PRO A 155 4.83 12.80 2.63
CA PRO A 155 4.32 12.67 4.00
C PRO A 155 2.83 12.99 4.10
N ASN A 156 2.05 12.10 4.69
CA ASN A 156 0.59 12.18 4.69
C ASN A 156 -0.06 11.83 6.05
N SER A 157 0.69 11.95 7.16
CA SER A 157 0.15 11.63 8.48
C SER A 157 -0.99 12.55 8.91
N ALA A 158 -1.05 13.79 8.42
CA ALA A 158 -2.19 14.66 8.69
C ALA A 158 -3.52 14.01 8.24
N ILE A 159 -3.54 13.32 7.09
CA ILE A 159 -4.72 12.61 6.56
C ILE A 159 -4.84 11.21 7.14
N GLY A 160 -3.73 10.44 7.14
CA GLY A 160 -3.72 9.01 7.44
C GLY A 160 -3.38 8.64 8.88
N GLY A 161 -2.91 9.57 9.71
CA GLY A 161 -2.36 9.28 11.03
C GLY A 161 -0.91 8.79 10.97
N ARG A 162 -0.47 8.08 11.98
CA ARG A 162 0.91 7.60 12.14
C ARG A 162 1.48 6.95 10.86
N GLY A 163 2.78 7.02 10.64
CA GLY A 163 3.44 6.47 9.45
C GLY A 163 3.36 7.41 8.26
N ALA A 164 3.05 6.87 7.08
CA ALA A 164 2.83 7.61 5.84
C ALA A 164 3.99 8.56 5.43
N ALA A 165 5.22 8.14 5.68
CA ALA A 165 6.42 8.92 5.33
C ALA A 165 6.56 9.12 3.81
N GLY A 166 6.32 8.08 3.02
CA GLY A 166 6.35 8.11 1.55
C GLY A 166 5.04 8.52 0.90
N GLY A 167 3.93 8.33 1.62
CA GLY A 167 2.58 8.57 1.11
C GLY A 167 1.56 7.56 1.60
N THR A 168 0.39 7.57 1.00
CA THR A 168 -0.72 6.65 1.33
C THR A 168 -1.36 6.07 0.07
N ILE A 169 -1.90 4.87 0.19
CA ILE A 169 -2.70 4.20 -0.84
C ILE A 169 -4.11 4.03 -0.27
N ASN A 170 -5.13 4.55 -0.96
CA ASN A 170 -6.53 4.38 -0.58
C ASN A 170 -7.29 3.61 -1.65
N LEU A 171 -7.90 2.50 -1.26
CA LEU A 171 -8.80 1.74 -2.11
C LEU A 171 -10.22 2.25 -1.88
N VAL A 172 -10.95 2.51 -2.96
CA VAL A 172 -12.35 2.97 -2.92
C VAL A 172 -13.26 1.80 -3.25
N SER A 173 -14.13 1.44 -2.32
CA SER A 173 -15.04 0.30 -2.45
C SER A 173 -16.17 0.57 -3.43
N LYS A 174 -16.58 -0.46 -4.16
CA LYS A 174 -17.83 -0.48 -4.91
C LYS A 174 -19.00 -0.55 -3.94
N ARG A 175 -19.88 0.45 -3.96
CA ARG A 175 -21.05 0.54 -3.08
C ARG A 175 -22.36 0.48 -3.82
N ALA A 176 -23.42 0.12 -3.10
CA ALA A 176 -24.80 0.15 -3.61
C ALA A 176 -25.23 1.58 -3.98
N HIS A 177 -25.92 1.74 -5.11
CA HIS A 177 -26.38 3.02 -5.67
C HIS A 177 -27.75 2.88 -6.30
N LEU A 178 -28.43 4.01 -6.56
CA LEU A 178 -29.70 4.01 -7.30
C LEU A 178 -29.47 3.58 -8.75
N GLY A 179 -30.45 2.90 -9.33
CA GLY A 179 -30.37 2.27 -10.64
C GLY A 179 -29.98 0.80 -10.55
N ASN A 180 -30.22 0.08 -11.66
CA ASN A 180 -29.88 -1.33 -11.78
C ASN A 180 -28.71 -1.49 -12.73
N SER A 181 -27.76 -2.34 -12.38
CA SER A 181 -26.67 -2.76 -13.26
C SER A 181 -26.28 -4.20 -12.96
N LEU A 182 -25.85 -4.91 -13.99
CA LEU A 182 -25.35 -6.26 -13.87
C LEU A 182 -24.14 -6.40 -14.77
N ASP A 183 -22.99 -6.64 -14.16
CA ASP A 183 -21.73 -6.94 -14.84
C ASP A 183 -21.23 -8.31 -14.40
N GLY A 184 -20.94 -9.15 -15.37
CA GLY A 184 -20.30 -10.44 -15.15
C GLY A 184 -19.10 -10.59 -16.06
N ALA A 185 -18.01 -11.15 -15.60
CA ALA A 185 -16.86 -11.44 -16.43
C ALA A 185 -16.31 -12.84 -16.19
N TRP A 186 -15.91 -13.46 -17.27
CA TRP A 186 -15.20 -14.72 -17.27
C TRP A 186 -13.89 -14.53 -18.01
N THR A 187 -12.77 -14.68 -17.29
CA THR A 187 -11.42 -14.63 -17.84
C THR A 187 -10.84 -16.03 -17.88
N TRP A 188 -10.37 -16.42 -19.05
CA TRP A 188 -9.65 -17.65 -19.29
C TRP A 188 -8.28 -17.32 -19.89
N GLY A 189 -7.23 -17.95 -19.40
CA GLY A 189 -5.88 -17.59 -19.83
C GLY A 189 -4.89 -18.72 -19.88
N SER A 190 -3.65 -18.37 -20.27
CA SER A 190 -2.49 -19.25 -20.12
C SER A 190 -2.31 -19.64 -18.66
N ASP A 191 -1.45 -20.62 -18.40
CA ASP A 191 -1.10 -21.06 -17.03
C ASP A 191 -2.32 -21.49 -16.21
N GLN A 192 -3.28 -22.13 -16.87
CA GLN A 192 -4.52 -22.66 -16.29
C GLN A 192 -5.37 -21.56 -15.59
N THR A 193 -5.20 -20.29 -16.00
CA THR A 193 -5.94 -19.18 -15.41
C THR A 193 -7.44 -19.31 -15.69
N GLN A 194 -8.24 -19.28 -14.63
CA GLN A 194 -9.69 -19.17 -14.64
C GLN A 194 -10.11 -18.15 -13.59
N ARG A 195 -10.84 -17.11 -14.02
CA ARG A 195 -11.38 -16.11 -13.10
C ARG A 195 -12.81 -15.76 -13.46
N TYR A 196 -13.67 -15.77 -12.47
CA TYR A 196 -15.07 -15.37 -12.58
C TYR A 196 -15.31 -14.18 -11.67
N THR A 197 -15.95 -13.14 -12.19
CA THR A 197 -16.40 -12.01 -11.38
C THR A 197 -17.87 -11.70 -11.68
N PHE A 198 -18.57 -11.28 -10.66
CA PHE A 198 -19.95 -10.81 -10.71
C PHE A 198 -20.07 -9.52 -9.93
N ASP A 199 -20.75 -8.52 -10.49
CA ASP A 199 -21.04 -7.23 -9.88
C ASP A 199 -22.48 -6.86 -10.22
N GLY A 200 -23.40 -7.05 -9.31
CA GLY A 200 -24.82 -6.76 -9.52
C GLY A 200 -25.30 -5.72 -8.53
N ASN A 201 -25.86 -4.62 -9.03
CA ASN A 201 -26.53 -3.60 -8.24
C ASN A 201 -28.04 -3.60 -8.55
N TYR A 202 -28.85 -3.63 -7.50
CA TYR A 202 -30.29 -3.64 -7.63
C TYR A 202 -30.94 -2.57 -6.72
N GLN A 203 -31.75 -1.73 -7.31
CA GLN A 203 -32.56 -0.73 -6.61
C GLN A 203 -33.87 -1.35 -6.14
N PHE A 204 -34.06 -1.47 -4.83
CA PHE A 204 -35.25 -2.04 -4.21
C PHE A 204 -36.40 -1.03 -4.09
N SER A 205 -36.06 0.26 -3.91
CA SER A 205 -37.01 1.38 -3.83
C SER A 205 -36.34 2.69 -4.24
N ASP A 206 -37.05 3.81 -4.18
CA ASP A 206 -36.49 5.13 -4.51
C ASP A 206 -35.31 5.56 -3.66
N SER A 207 -35.11 4.90 -2.50
CA SER A 207 -34.04 5.25 -1.56
C SER A 207 -33.26 4.06 -1.01
N VAL A 208 -33.50 2.84 -1.53
CA VAL A 208 -32.83 1.62 -1.05
C VAL A 208 -32.26 0.84 -2.20
N ALA A 209 -31.00 0.49 -2.11
CA ALA A 209 -30.32 -0.35 -3.09
C ALA A 209 -29.39 -1.37 -2.42
N GLY A 210 -29.08 -2.44 -3.14
CA GLY A 210 -28.08 -3.43 -2.75
C GLY A 210 -27.16 -3.73 -3.91
N ARG A 211 -25.89 -3.96 -3.61
CA ARG A 211 -24.85 -4.39 -4.55
C ARG A 211 -24.16 -5.64 -4.03
N LEU A 212 -23.86 -6.57 -4.92
CA LEU A 212 -23.13 -7.78 -4.60
C LEU A 212 -21.98 -7.94 -5.58
N ASN A 213 -20.76 -8.03 -5.06
CA ASN A 213 -19.58 -8.40 -5.83
C ASN A 213 -19.13 -9.80 -5.40
N LEU A 214 -18.83 -10.67 -6.38
CA LEU A 214 -18.29 -12.02 -6.18
C LEU A 214 -17.07 -12.21 -7.05
N MET A 215 -16.14 -13.05 -6.59
CA MET A 215 -14.96 -13.43 -7.35
C MET A 215 -14.51 -14.84 -6.98
N THR A 216 -14.10 -15.62 -8.00
CA THR A 216 -13.24 -16.79 -7.84
C THR A 216 -12.07 -16.67 -8.81
N HIS A 217 -10.90 -17.16 -8.41
CA HIS A 217 -9.69 -17.09 -9.21
C HIS A 217 -8.79 -18.29 -8.91
N GLU A 218 -8.47 -19.06 -9.96
CA GLU A 218 -7.48 -20.12 -9.92
C GLU A 218 -6.48 -19.88 -11.05
N SER A 219 -5.18 -19.97 -10.76
CA SER A 219 -4.13 -19.87 -11.78
C SER A 219 -2.80 -20.43 -11.29
N ASN A 220 -1.98 -20.90 -12.22
CA ASN A 220 -0.53 -21.01 -12.01
C ASN A 220 0.11 -19.63 -12.31
N VAL A 221 1.38 -19.45 -11.91
CA VAL A 221 2.16 -18.27 -12.25
C VAL A 221 3.03 -18.55 -13.46
N ALA A 222 2.83 -17.81 -14.55
CA ALA A 222 3.61 -17.95 -15.78
C ALA A 222 5.12 -17.82 -15.49
N GLY A 223 5.93 -18.74 -15.99
CA GLY A 223 7.37 -18.73 -15.77
C GLY A 223 7.80 -19.07 -14.34
N ARG A 224 6.93 -19.75 -13.55
CA ARG A 224 7.29 -20.26 -12.23
C ARG A 224 6.70 -21.65 -12.00
N ASP A 225 7.55 -22.65 -11.86
CA ASP A 225 7.12 -24.02 -11.58
C ASP A 225 6.36 -24.10 -10.26
N LYS A 226 5.24 -24.81 -10.25
CA LYS A 226 4.44 -25.13 -9.06
C LYS A 226 3.74 -23.93 -8.37
N VAL A 227 4.19 -22.68 -8.54
CA VAL A 227 3.57 -21.51 -7.90
C VAL A 227 2.14 -21.33 -8.42
N ASN A 228 1.18 -21.26 -7.52
CA ASN A 228 -0.23 -21.15 -7.88
C ASN A 228 -1.01 -20.28 -6.88
N TYR A 229 -2.17 -19.81 -7.33
CA TYR A 229 -3.14 -19.04 -6.56
C TYR A 229 -4.51 -19.69 -6.64
N ASP A 230 -5.17 -19.82 -5.50
CA ASP A 230 -6.58 -20.21 -5.37
C ASP A 230 -7.28 -19.25 -4.41
N ARG A 231 -8.23 -18.46 -4.94
CA ARG A 231 -8.84 -17.36 -4.21
C ARG A 231 -10.34 -17.26 -4.49
N TRP A 232 -11.08 -16.86 -3.48
CA TRP A 232 -12.47 -16.45 -3.66
C TRP A 232 -12.83 -15.30 -2.73
N GLY A 233 -13.80 -14.49 -3.15
CA GLY A 233 -14.23 -13.35 -2.35
C GLY A 233 -15.69 -12.97 -2.61
N ILE A 234 -16.27 -12.31 -1.60
CA ILE A 234 -17.63 -11.78 -1.63
C ILE A 234 -17.67 -10.41 -0.96
N ALA A 235 -18.35 -9.46 -1.59
CA ALA A 235 -18.52 -8.11 -1.04
C ALA A 235 -19.95 -7.60 -1.27
N PRO A 236 -20.89 -7.89 -0.35
CA PRO A 236 -22.22 -7.29 -0.36
C PRO A 236 -22.19 -5.88 0.24
N SER A 237 -22.99 -4.99 -0.32
CA SER A 237 -23.24 -3.62 0.14
C SER A 237 -24.74 -3.34 0.12
N LEU A 238 -25.28 -2.71 1.18
CA LEU A 238 -26.66 -2.25 1.27
C LEU A 238 -26.67 -0.76 1.60
N ALA A 239 -27.43 0.02 0.85
CA ALA A 239 -27.59 1.44 1.07
C ALA A 239 -29.06 1.80 1.31
N PHE A 240 -29.29 2.61 2.32
CA PHE A 240 -30.60 3.12 2.72
C PHE A 240 -30.59 4.65 2.72
N GLY A 241 -31.71 5.27 2.41
CA GLY A 241 -31.85 6.72 2.39
C GLY A 241 -31.11 7.41 1.24
N LEU A 242 -30.78 6.69 0.16
CA LEU A 242 -30.19 7.26 -1.03
C LEU A 242 -31.08 8.36 -1.62
N GLY A 243 -30.49 9.51 -1.95
CA GLY A 243 -31.22 10.69 -2.41
C GLY A 243 -31.98 11.46 -1.33
N THR A 244 -31.77 11.10 -0.05
CA THR A 244 -32.35 11.79 1.11
C THR A 244 -31.25 12.40 1.99
N PRO A 245 -31.56 13.34 2.92
CA PRO A 245 -30.55 13.92 3.80
C PRO A 245 -29.84 12.90 4.73
N THR A 246 -30.47 11.76 5.04
CA THR A 246 -29.84 10.73 5.88
C THR A 246 -29.59 9.46 5.07
N ARG A 247 -28.34 9.05 4.98
CA ARG A 247 -27.89 7.88 4.23
C ARG A 247 -27.15 6.92 5.15
N VAL A 248 -27.43 5.63 5.00
CA VAL A 248 -26.76 4.55 5.75
C VAL A 248 -26.24 3.52 4.77
N ASN A 249 -24.96 3.20 4.87
CA ASN A 249 -24.31 2.12 4.12
C ASN A 249 -23.87 1.02 5.07
N LEU A 250 -24.16 -0.23 4.71
CA LEU A 250 -23.74 -1.44 5.38
C LEU A 250 -22.93 -2.26 4.39
N ASP A 251 -21.63 -2.36 4.60
CA ASP A 251 -20.71 -3.05 3.70
C ASP A 251 -20.02 -4.20 4.43
N TYR A 252 -19.85 -5.32 3.75
CA TYR A 252 -19.03 -6.44 4.18
C TYR A 252 -18.11 -6.88 3.06
N TYR A 253 -16.89 -7.23 3.40
CA TYR A 253 -15.88 -7.77 2.48
C TYR A 253 -15.30 -9.03 3.08
N HIS A 254 -15.22 -10.08 2.27
CA HIS A 254 -14.54 -11.34 2.60
C HIS A 254 -13.65 -11.75 1.44
N LEU A 255 -12.43 -12.16 1.78
CA LEU A 255 -11.46 -12.76 0.86
C LEU A 255 -10.78 -13.93 1.55
N GLU A 256 -10.68 -15.06 0.86
CA GLU A 256 -9.91 -16.22 1.29
C GLU A 256 -8.96 -16.66 0.17
N SER A 257 -7.73 -17.04 0.52
CA SER A 257 -6.76 -17.60 -0.42
C SER A 257 -6.04 -18.80 0.16
N ASP A 258 -5.74 -19.77 -0.72
CA ASP A 258 -4.90 -20.95 -0.45
C ASP A 258 -3.87 -21.05 -1.59
N ASP A 259 -2.72 -20.42 -1.40
CA ASP A 259 -1.69 -20.24 -2.43
C ASP A 259 -0.48 -21.15 -2.13
N LEU A 260 0.21 -21.64 -3.17
CA LEU A 260 1.59 -22.10 -3.03
C LEU A 260 2.54 -20.93 -3.33
N PRO A 261 3.17 -20.33 -2.30
CA PRO A 261 3.93 -19.10 -2.46
C PRO A 261 5.26 -19.31 -3.17
N ASP A 262 5.70 -18.32 -3.97
CA ASP A 262 7.02 -18.33 -4.58
C ASP A 262 8.14 -18.26 -3.53
N SER A 263 9.12 -19.14 -3.65
CA SER A 263 10.31 -19.16 -2.81
C SER A 263 11.41 -18.18 -3.26
N GLY A 264 11.27 -17.57 -4.44
CA GLY A 264 12.26 -16.68 -5.04
C GLY A 264 13.50 -17.40 -5.61
N ILE A 265 14.35 -16.63 -6.29
CA ILE A 265 15.60 -17.09 -6.91
C ILE A 265 16.77 -16.67 -6.02
N PRO A 266 17.67 -17.60 -5.60
CA PRO A 266 18.85 -17.27 -4.78
C PRO A 266 19.77 -16.28 -5.49
N TYR A 267 20.41 -15.36 -4.73
CA TYR A 267 21.48 -14.55 -5.29
C TYR A 267 22.74 -15.37 -5.55
N THR A 268 23.40 -15.08 -6.66
CA THR A 268 24.76 -15.58 -6.89
C THR A 268 25.72 -15.00 -5.86
N VAL A 269 26.76 -15.75 -5.55
CA VAL A 269 27.83 -15.25 -4.68
C VAL A 269 29.03 -14.90 -5.55
N PRO A 270 29.53 -13.66 -5.51
CA PRO A 270 30.72 -13.27 -6.25
C PRO A 270 31.92 -14.17 -5.93
N ALA A 271 32.87 -14.26 -6.86
CA ALA A 271 34.12 -14.99 -6.63
C ALA A 271 34.78 -14.50 -5.32
N GLY A 272 35.09 -15.42 -4.41
CA GLY A 272 35.57 -15.09 -3.06
C GLY A 272 34.57 -15.30 -1.93
N GLY A 273 33.37 -15.78 -2.24
CA GLY A 273 32.31 -16.10 -1.29
C GLY A 273 31.48 -14.90 -0.82
N THR A 274 30.65 -15.09 0.19
CA THR A 274 29.73 -14.07 0.70
C THR A 274 30.46 -12.80 1.20
N ALA A 275 31.70 -12.92 1.63
CA ALA A 275 32.56 -11.80 2.04
C ALA A 275 32.98 -10.90 0.85
N ALA A 276 32.85 -11.36 -0.40
CA ALA A 276 33.17 -10.58 -1.60
C ALA A 276 32.00 -9.70 -2.11
N ARG A 277 30.84 -9.78 -1.49
CA ARG A 277 29.71 -8.91 -1.78
C ARG A 277 29.99 -7.49 -1.33
N THR A 278 30.03 -6.55 -2.25
CA THR A 278 30.26 -5.13 -1.98
C THR A 278 29.28 -4.29 -2.78
N SER A 279 29.15 -3.02 -2.47
CA SER A 279 28.35 -2.07 -3.27
C SER A 279 28.91 -1.88 -4.69
N ALA A 280 30.22 -2.09 -4.90
CA ALA A 280 30.86 -2.07 -6.22
C ALA A 280 30.69 -3.40 -6.99
N ASN A 281 30.37 -4.50 -6.30
CA ASN A 281 30.15 -5.82 -6.89
C ASN A 281 28.99 -6.52 -6.16
N PRO A 282 27.76 -6.04 -6.35
CA PRO A 282 26.58 -6.61 -5.70
C PRO A 282 26.25 -8.00 -6.27
N SER A 283 25.70 -8.86 -5.44
CA SER A 283 25.13 -10.13 -5.89
C SER A 283 23.84 -9.91 -6.67
N LYS A 284 23.66 -10.70 -7.72
CA LYS A 284 22.46 -10.71 -8.57
C LYS A 284 21.76 -12.08 -8.47
N PRO A 285 20.49 -12.18 -8.82
CA PRO A 285 19.78 -13.47 -8.90
C PRO A 285 20.51 -14.46 -9.81
N TYR A 286 20.48 -15.72 -9.44
CA TYR A 286 21.13 -16.78 -10.19
C TYR A 286 20.50 -16.98 -11.58
N ALA A 287 21.31 -16.88 -12.62
CA ALA A 287 20.87 -17.00 -14.01
C ALA A 287 21.34 -18.28 -14.71
N GLY A 288 21.99 -19.22 -13.99
CA GLY A 288 22.61 -20.42 -14.57
C GLY A 288 21.71 -21.65 -14.62
N GLY A 289 20.46 -21.57 -14.18
CA GLY A 289 19.47 -22.64 -14.23
C GLY A 289 18.28 -22.26 -15.11
N ASP A 290 17.27 -23.13 -15.11
CA ASP A 290 15.98 -22.77 -15.69
C ASP A 290 15.35 -21.64 -14.87
N HIS A 291 14.90 -20.58 -15.53
CA HIS A 291 14.27 -19.44 -14.86
C HIS A 291 12.94 -19.80 -14.21
N ASP A 292 12.29 -20.89 -14.63
CA ASP A 292 11.03 -21.38 -14.04
C ASP A 292 11.24 -22.11 -12.71
N ASN A 293 12.48 -22.43 -12.32
CA ASN A 293 12.83 -23.19 -11.13
C ASN A 293 12.14 -22.71 -9.86
N PHE A 294 11.47 -23.62 -9.16
CA PHE A 294 10.89 -23.42 -7.85
C PHE A 294 11.73 -24.13 -6.78
N TYR A 295 12.26 -23.39 -5.82
CA TYR A 295 13.12 -23.93 -4.75
C TYR A 295 12.34 -24.42 -3.53
N GLY A 296 11.01 -24.20 -3.48
CA GLY A 296 10.13 -24.67 -2.42
C GLY A 296 9.86 -26.16 -2.45
N LEU A 297 9.01 -26.62 -1.55
CA LEU A 297 8.56 -28.00 -1.41
C LEU A 297 7.03 -28.06 -1.50
N THR A 298 6.52 -28.75 -2.52
CA THR A 298 5.05 -28.91 -2.72
C THR A 298 4.39 -29.68 -1.57
N GLY A 299 5.12 -30.61 -0.93
CA GLY A 299 4.62 -31.38 0.22
C GLY A 299 4.69 -30.66 1.58
N ARG A 300 5.23 -29.44 1.65
CA ARG A 300 5.42 -28.70 2.91
C ARG A 300 4.91 -27.27 2.86
N ASP A 301 5.20 -26.55 1.77
CA ASP A 301 4.99 -25.12 1.67
C ASP A 301 3.53 -24.83 1.32
N PHE A 302 2.97 -23.81 1.96
CA PHE A 302 1.61 -23.32 1.73
C PHE A 302 1.49 -21.89 2.26
N ARG A 303 0.51 -21.15 1.77
CA ARG A 303 0.10 -19.85 2.32
C ARG A 303 -1.43 -19.73 2.28
N LYS A 304 -2.05 -19.66 3.46
CA LYS A 304 -3.47 -19.38 3.62
C LYS A 304 -3.66 -17.99 4.19
N SER A 305 -4.60 -17.25 3.62
CA SER A 305 -5.02 -15.97 4.20
C SER A 305 -6.53 -15.83 4.17
N ARG A 306 -7.04 -15.08 5.16
CA ARG A 306 -8.46 -14.76 5.27
C ARG A 306 -8.60 -13.33 5.76
N VAL A 307 -9.45 -12.56 5.09
CA VAL A 307 -9.78 -11.18 5.43
C VAL A 307 -11.28 -11.01 5.53
N ASP A 308 -11.73 -10.45 6.64
CA ASP A 308 -13.14 -10.11 6.91
C ASP A 308 -13.21 -8.64 7.32
N ILE A 309 -14.01 -7.81 6.63
CA ILE A 309 -14.19 -6.39 6.97
C ILE A 309 -15.69 -6.06 6.95
N ALA A 310 -16.20 -5.57 8.07
CA ALA A 310 -17.56 -5.05 8.18
C ALA A 310 -17.51 -3.53 8.43
N THR A 311 -18.31 -2.78 7.68
CA THR A 311 -18.39 -1.31 7.79
C THR A 311 -19.83 -0.85 7.89
N ILE A 312 -20.10 0.06 8.81
CA ILE A 312 -21.33 0.82 8.91
C ILE A 312 -20.97 2.29 8.74
N ALA A 313 -21.52 2.97 7.74
CA ALA A 313 -21.36 4.39 7.54
C ALA A 313 -22.72 5.09 7.55
N VAL A 314 -22.84 6.14 8.36
CA VAL A 314 -24.04 6.98 8.45
C VAL A 314 -23.65 8.39 8.08
N GLU A 315 -24.33 8.96 7.09
CA GLU A 315 -24.17 10.35 6.66
C GLU A 315 -25.48 11.10 6.88
N HIS A 316 -25.37 12.36 7.36
CA HIS A 316 -26.54 13.22 7.52
C HIS A 316 -26.19 14.65 7.08
N ASP A 317 -26.97 15.20 6.16
CA ASP A 317 -26.86 16.59 5.72
C ASP A 317 -27.55 17.48 6.76
N LEU A 318 -26.75 18.20 7.52
CA LEU A 318 -27.23 19.17 8.52
C LEU A 318 -27.81 20.41 7.83
N SER A 319 -27.30 20.73 6.65
CA SER A 319 -27.78 21.77 5.73
C SER A 319 -27.33 21.43 4.31
N ASP A 320 -27.68 22.25 3.33
CA ASP A 320 -27.26 22.10 1.93
C ASP A 320 -25.72 22.15 1.75
N SER A 321 -24.98 22.74 2.72
CA SER A 321 -23.54 22.91 2.65
C SER A 321 -22.76 22.22 3.77
N LEU A 322 -23.42 21.46 4.66
CA LEU A 322 -22.78 20.86 5.83
C LEU A 322 -23.27 19.45 6.06
N THR A 323 -22.35 18.50 6.09
CA THR A 323 -22.63 17.07 6.28
C THR A 323 -21.83 16.51 7.46
N ILE A 324 -22.47 15.71 8.29
CA ILE A 324 -21.82 14.88 9.30
C ILE A 324 -21.83 13.40 8.86
N LYS A 325 -20.70 12.73 9.04
CA LYS A 325 -20.52 11.32 8.72
C LYS A 325 -19.90 10.58 9.89
N ASN A 326 -20.44 9.42 10.24
CA ASN A 326 -19.80 8.49 11.16
C ASN A 326 -19.54 7.17 10.44
N THR A 327 -18.34 6.65 10.57
CA THR A 327 -17.93 5.34 10.02
C THR A 327 -17.44 4.47 11.17
N LEU A 328 -18.10 3.33 11.37
CA LEU A 328 -17.65 2.25 12.25
C LEU A 328 -17.20 1.08 11.39
N ARG A 329 -15.96 0.65 11.56
CA ARG A 329 -15.38 -0.50 10.86
C ARG A 329 -14.78 -1.50 11.84
N HIS A 330 -15.02 -2.77 11.58
CA HIS A 330 -14.30 -3.88 12.18
C HIS A 330 -13.70 -4.74 11.08
N GLY A 331 -12.39 -4.96 11.15
CA GLY A 331 -11.64 -5.79 10.20
C GLY A 331 -10.86 -6.87 10.94
N ASN A 332 -10.71 -8.04 10.32
CA ASN A 332 -9.87 -9.12 10.77
C ASN A 332 -9.07 -9.68 9.60
N SER A 333 -7.74 -9.77 9.75
CA SER A 333 -6.82 -10.32 8.75
C SER A 333 -6.01 -11.45 9.37
N MET A 334 -6.10 -12.64 8.79
CA MET A 334 -5.36 -13.84 9.21
C MET A 334 -4.38 -14.27 8.14
N GLN A 335 -3.19 -14.68 8.55
CA GLN A 335 -2.20 -15.36 7.72
C GLN A 335 -1.70 -16.63 8.39
N ASP A 336 -1.55 -17.69 7.62
CA ASP A 336 -0.99 -18.97 8.05
C ASP A 336 -0.14 -19.55 6.93
N TYR A 337 1.20 -19.66 7.17
CA TYR A 337 2.07 -20.18 6.15
C TYR A 337 3.32 -20.88 6.66
N ILE A 338 3.80 -21.78 5.82
CA ILE A 338 5.18 -22.28 5.78
C ILE A 338 5.67 -22.05 4.35
N LEU A 339 6.80 -21.37 4.20
CA LEU A 339 7.42 -21.16 2.89
C LEU A 339 8.93 -21.39 2.94
N THR A 340 9.47 -21.82 1.83
CA THR A 340 10.91 -21.93 1.65
C THR A 340 11.52 -20.55 1.42
N GLN A 341 12.55 -20.23 2.20
CA GLN A 341 13.54 -19.22 1.88
C GLN A 341 14.80 -19.93 1.36
N PRO A 342 15.24 -19.69 0.12
CA PRO A 342 16.53 -20.14 -0.35
C PRO A 342 17.63 -19.44 0.47
N ASP A 343 18.33 -20.21 1.32
CA ASP A 343 19.27 -19.64 2.29
C ASP A 343 20.72 -19.96 1.87
N ASP A 344 21.54 -18.91 1.71
CA ASP A 344 22.95 -19.00 1.34
C ASP A 344 23.92 -18.64 2.48
N SER A 345 23.42 -18.50 3.72
CA SER A 345 24.24 -18.08 4.87
C SER A 345 25.41 -19.01 5.19
N LYS A 346 25.41 -20.22 4.65
CA LYS A 346 26.51 -21.19 4.74
C LYS A 346 27.35 -21.33 3.45
N GLY A 347 27.09 -20.47 2.45
CA GLY A 347 27.79 -20.51 1.18
C GLY A 347 27.43 -21.70 0.29
N ASN A 348 26.25 -22.30 0.47
CA ASN A 348 25.77 -23.44 -0.31
C ASN A 348 25.65 -23.12 -1.80
N VAL A 349 25.28 -21.90 -2.15
CA VAL A 349 25.12 -21.44 -3.54
C VAL A 349 26.47 -21.55 -4.31
N ASN A 350 27.59 -21.27 -3.65
CA ASN A 350 28.93 -21.46 -4.27
C ASN A 350 29.23 -22.91 -4.65
N ASN A 351 28.61 -23.86 -3.97
CA ASN A 351 28.79 -25.29 -4.18
C ASN A 351 27.65 -25.88 -5.05
N GLY A 352 26.88 -25.03 -5.73
CA GLY A 352 25.78 -25.46 -6.60
C GLY A 352 24.56 -26.03 -5.88
N SER A 353 24.37 -25.70 -4.59
CA SER A 353 23.29 -26.19 -3.75
C SER A 353 22.52 -25.05 -3.07
N VAL A 354 21.31 -25.32 -2.63
CA VAL A 354 20.46 -24.40 -1.88
C VAL A 354 19.94 -25.09 -0.63
N TRP A 355 20.04 -24.40 0.52
CA TRP A 355 19.36 -24.80 1.74
C TRP A 355 17.95 -24.23 1.76
N ARG A 356 16.95 -25.11 1.89
CA ARG A 356 15.53 -24.78 1.95
C ARG A 356 15.11 -24.43 3.37
N ARG A 357 15.45 -23.21 3.82
CA ARG A 357 15.05 -22.75 5.14
C ARG A 357 13.53 -22.57 5.19
N ALA A 358 12.88 -23.15 6.19
CA ALA A 358 11.46 -22.97 6.41
C ALA A 358 11.20 -21.67 7.20
N ASN A 359 10.56 -20.69 6.56
CA ASN A 359 10.00 -19.53 7.23
C ASN A 359 8.53 -19.77 7.52
N THR A 360 8.10 -19.48 8.75
CA THR A 360 6.75 -19.84 9.20
C THR A 360 6.12 -18.69 9.97
N ARG A 361 4.82 -18.48 9.76
CA ARG A 361 4.03 -17.50 10.48
C ARG A 361 2.60 -17.97 10.61
N VAL A 362 2.02 -17.72 11.79
CA VAL A 362 0.57 -17.67 11.96
C VAL A 362 0.25 -16.38 12.67
N GLY A 363 -0.42 -15.48 11.98
CA GLY A 363 -0.76 -14.15 12.47
C GLY A 363 -2.24 -13.87 12.32
N ASN A 364 -2.78 -13.14 13.26
CA ASN A 364 -4.13 -12.60 13.21
C ASN A 364 -4.11 -11.15 13.69
N THR A 365 -4.68 -10.25 12.90
CA THR A 365 -4.79 -8.83 13.26
C THR A 365 -6.24 -8.41 13.18
N ALA A 366 -6.81 -7.96 14.29
CA ALA A 366 -8.16 -7.43 14.39
C ALA A 366 -8.10 -5.92 14.64
N THR A 367 -8.90 -5.15 13.91
CA THR A 367 -8.95 -3.70 14.02
C THR A 367 -10.39 -3.24 14.17
N THR A 368 -10.64 -2.33 15.11
CA THR A 368 -11.91 -1.63 15.22
C THR A 368 -11.66 -0.13 15.19
N THR A 369 -12.26 0.58 14.24
CA THR A 369 -12.12 2.02 14.06
C THR A 369 -13.49 2.69 14.03
N ASN A 370 -13.65 3.77 14.78
CA ASN A 370 -14.75 4.69 14.66
C ASN A 370 -14.20 6.07 14.27
N GLN A 371 -14.70 6.62 13.17
CA GLN A 371 -14.34 7.92 12.66
C GLN A 371 -15.60 8.76 12.50
N THR A 372 -15.58 10.00 13.02
CA THR A 372 -16.66 10.96 12.84
C THR A 372 -16.09 12.20 12.17
N ASP A 373 -16.65 12.55 11.03
CA ASP A 373 -16.25 13.69 10.19
C ASP A 373 -17.40 14.70 10.11
N LEU A 374 -17.07 15.98 10.18
CA LEU A 374 -17.93 17.09 9.83
C LEU A 374 -17.25 17.85 8.70
N PHE A 375 -17.92 17.98 7.56
CA PHE A 375 -17.33 18.60 6.38
C PHE A 375 -18.34 19.41 5.60
N GLY A 376 -17.85 20.33 4.79
CA GLY A 376 -18.69 21.19 3.96
C GLY A 376 -18.04 22.52 3.64
N GLU A 377 -18.88 23.50 3.38
CA GLU A 377 -18.46 24.85 2.99
C GLU A 377 -19.13 25.91 3.88
N PHE A 378 -18.36 26.95 4.21
CA PHE A 378 -18.88 28.13 4.91
C PHE A 378 -18.12 29.39 4.50
N TYR A 379 -18.70 30.56 4.79
CA TYR A 379 -18.06 31.85 4.55
C TYR A 379 -17.69 32.52 5.85
N LEU A 380 -16.44 32.97 5.97
CA LEU A 380 -15.94 33.74 7.10
C LEU A 380 -15.29 35.03 6.60
N GLY A 381 -15.84 36.18 7.00
CA GLY A 381 -15.34 37.50 6.54
C GLY A 381 -15.40 37.69 5.02
N GLY A 382 -16.32 37.03 4.34
CA GLY A 382 -16.46 37.07 2.88
C GLY A 382 -15.56 36.07 2.12
N LEU A 383 -14.69 35.33 2.80
CA LEU A 383 -13.83 34.32 2.23
C LEU A 383 -14.53 32.93 2.29
N LYS A 384 -14.49 32.18 1.20
CA LYS A 384 -15.01 30.81 1.14
C LYS A 384 -14.02 29.87 1.79
N ASN A 385 -14.53 29.00 2.66
CA ASN A 385 -13.80 27.90 3.30
C ASN A 385 -14.45 26.58 2.90
N SER A 386 -13.67 25.65 2.40
CA SER A 386 -14.07 24.25 2.19
C SER A 386 -13.31 23.43 3.20
N PHE A 387 -14.01 22.80 4.16
CA PHE A 387 -13.37 22.21 5.33
C PHE A 387 -13.79 20.76 5.59
N SER A 388 -12.94 20.04 6.31
CA SER A 388 -13.24 18.76 6.93
C SER A 388 -12.58 18.70 8.30
N THR A 389 -13.31 18.31 9.33
CA THR A 389 -12.79 18.12 10.69
C THR A 389 -13.36 16.85 11.28
N GLY A 390 -12.61 16.21 12.17
CA GLY A 390 -13.14 14.97 12.73
C GLY A 390 -12.31 14.39 13.86
N ILE A 391 -12.84 13.28 14.37
CA ILE A 391 -12.28 12.48 15.46
C ILE A 391 -12.11 11.05 14.98
N GLU A 392 -10.98 10.43 15.32
CA GLU A 392 -10.73 9.02 15.07
C GLU A 392 -10.40 8.29 16.37
N LEU A 393 -11.06 7.16 16.59
CA LEU A 393 -10.79 6.23 17.67
C LEU A 393 -10.52 4.86 17.05
N SER A 394 -9.33 4.30 17.25
CA SER A 394 -8.97 3.00 16.73
C SER A 394 -8.33 2.10 17.78
N ARG A 395 -8.61 0.80 17.68
CA ARG A 395 -7.97 -0.26 18.45
C ARG A 395 -7.54 -1.37 17.50
N GLU A 396 -6.29 -1.75 17.60
CA GLU A 396 -5.66 -2.83 16.83
C GLU A 396 -5.13 -3.89 17.79
N GLU A 397 -5.47 -5.14 17.54
CA GLU A 397 -4.99 -6.30 18.30
C GLU A 397 -4.33 -7.27 17.32
N SER A 398 -3.06 -7.57 17.51
CA SER A 398 -2.33 -8.51 16.67
C SER A 398 -1.74 -9.63 17.52
N GLU A 399 -1.92 -10.86 17.06
CA GLU A 399 -1.31 -12.06 17.62
C GLU A 399 -0.46 -12.73 16.57
N ARG A 400 0.73 -13.17 16.95
CA ARG A 400 1.65 -13.87 16.08
C ARG A 400 2.28 -15.06 16.76
N SER A 401 2.40 -16.16 16.03
CA SER A 401 3.10 -17.37 16.40
C SER A 401 3.69 -18.05 15.15
N SER A 402 4.18 -19.28 15.25
CA SER A 402 4.89 -19.94 14.16
C SER A 402 4.67 -21.46 14.18
N TYR A 403 5.38 -22.16 13.32
CA TYR A 403 5.51 -23.62 13.35
C TYR A 403 6.92 -24.03 13.78
N ASN A 404 7.02 -25.15 14.50
CA ASN A 404 8.24 -25.91 14.62
C ASN A 404 8.32 -26.83 13.40
N VAL A 405 9.33 -26.64 12.58
CA VAL A 405 9.62 -27.46 11.41
C VAL A 405 10.92 -28.19 11.67
N ASN A 406 10.85 -29.46 12.01
CA ASN A 406 12.02 -30.27 12.31
C ASN A 406 12.54 -30.91 11.04
N THR A 407 13.86 -30.98 10.91
CA THR A 407 14.53 -31.69 9.81
C THR A 407 15.12 -32.99 10.33
N ASP A 408 15.18 -34.06 9.49
CA ASP A 408 15.77 -35.32 9.90
C ASP A 408 17.29 -35.27 10.13
N THR A 409 17.95 -34.20 9.71
CA THR A 409 19.40 -34.06 9.80
C THR A 409 19.91 -33.83 11.22
N THR A 410 19.06 -33.30 12.13
CA THR A 410 19.34 -33.23 13.57
C THR A 410 18.04 -33.15 14.35
N PRO A 411 17.71 -34.16 15.19
CA PRO A 411 16.47 -34.15 15.98
C PRO A 411 16.26 -32.94 16.90
N ALA A 412 17.32 -32.17 17.14
CA ALA A 412 17.31 -31.01 18.04
C ALA A 412 17.36 -29.67 17.32
N SER A 413 17.49 -29.62 15.98
CA SER A 413 17.59 -28.36 15.25
C SER A 413 16.26 -28.05 14.61
N PRO A 414 15.56 -26.97 14.99
CA PRO A 414 14.40 -26.51 14.24
C PRO A 414 14.85 -26.21 12.79
N GLY A 415 14.03 -26.54 11.79
CA GLY A 415 14.33 -26.42 10.35
C GLY A 415 14.70 -25.03 9.85
N ASN A 416 14.81 -24.07 10.77
CA ASN A 416 15.22 -22.69 10.52
C ASN A 416 16.73 -22.46 10.61
N ALA A 417 17.53 -23.44 11.08
CA ALA A 417 18.97 -23.29 11.13
C ALA A 417 19.58 -23.76 9.80
N SER A 418 20.23 -22.82 9.09
CA SER A 418 21.01 -23.15 7.89
C SER A 418 22.11 -24.16 8.21
N THR A 419 22.29 -25.10 7.28
CA THR A 419 23.36 -26.10 7.34
C THR A 419 24.13 -26.16 6.02
N ASN A 420 25.34 -26.69 6.04
CA ASN A 420 26.10 -26.96 4.82
C ASN A 420 25.47 -28.15 4.07
N CYS A 421 25.12 -27.92 2.82
CA CYS A 421 24.69 -28.98 1.92
C CYS A 421 25.88 -29.79 1.42
N THR A 422 25.94 -31.05 1.77
CA THR A 422 26.94 -31.98 1.22
C THR A 422 26.30 -32.81 0.10
N PRO A 423 27.07 -33.35 -0.86
CA PRO A 423 26.52 -34.16 -1.96
C PRO A 423 25.63 -35.33 -1.49
N GLY A 424 25.94 -35.93 -0.35
CA GLY A 424 25.12 -37.01 0.22
C GLY A 424 23.78 -36.55 0.78
N MET A 425 23.65 -35.31 1.22
CA MET A 425 22.40 -34.78 1.75
C MET A 425 21.35 -34.55 0.67
N ILE A 426 21.76 -34.16 -0.52
CA ILE A 426 20.84 -33.98 -1.67
C ILE A 426 20.19 -35.34 -2.03
N VAL A 427 20.92 -36.43 -1.88
CA VAL A 427 20.44 -37.76 -2.24
C VAL A 427 19.70 -38.46 -1.10
N SER A 428 20.17 -38.32 0.14
CA SER A 428 19.65 -39.07 1.30
C SER A 428 18.57 -38.36 2.11
N SER A 429 18.61 -37.05 2.14
CA SER A 429 17.66 -36.24 2.93
C SER A 429 16.79 -35.32 2.09
N GLY A 430 17.06 -35.22 0.80
CA GLY A 430 16.37 -34.55 -0.32
C GLY A 430 15.77 -33.18 -0.10
N TYR A 431 15.03 -33.02 0.94
CA TYR A 431 14.09 -31.94 1.15
C TYR A 431 14.69 -30.61 1.67
N ASN A 432 15.76 -30.63 2.44
CA ASN A 432 16.38 -29.40 2.95
C ASN A 432 17.46 -28.85 2.04
N CYS A 433 18.17 -29.70 1.33
CA CYS A 433 19.15 -29.33 0.33
C CYS A 433 18.66 -29.70 -1.05
N THR A 434 18.80 -28.80 -2.01
CA THR A 434 18.48 -29.07 -3.41
C THR A 434 19.55 -28.52 -4.34
N SER A 435 19.53 -28.93 -5.59
CA SER A 435 20.39 -28.40 -6.64
C SER A 435 20.05 -26.92 -6.88
N LEU A 436 21.06 -26.09 -7.08
CA LEU A 436 20.88 -24.70 -7.49
C LEU A 436 20.37 -24.59 -8.93
N SER A 437 20.87 -25.43 -9.85
CA SER A 437 20.51 -25.37 -11.28
C SER A 437 19.29 -26.21 -11.65
N ASN A 438 18.95 -27.23 -10.88
CA ASN A 438 17.82 -28.11 -11.14
C ASN A 438 17.21 -28.60 -9.81
N PRO A 439 16.47 -27.73 -9.09
CA PRO A 439 15.81 -28.11 -7.86
C PRO A 439 14.67 -29.09 -8.13
N ASN A 440 14.42 -30.02 -7.19
CA ASN A 440 13.25 -30.90 -7.25
C ASN A 440 12.21 -30.43 -6.21
N PRO A 441 11.11 -29.79 -6.62
CA PRO A 441 10.09 -29.31 -5.69
C PRO A 441 9.26 -30.43 -5.05
N ASP A 442 9.29 -31.61 -5.64
CA ASP A 442 8.53 -32.79 -5.19
C ASP A 442 9.38 -33.73 -4.30
N ASP A 443 10.55 -33.28 -3.83
CA ASP A 443 11.35 -34.04 -2.84
C ASP A 443 10.49 -34.32 -1.59
N PRO A 444 10.53 -35.57 -1.06
CA PRO A 444 9.68 -35.97 0.04
C PRO A 444 10.04 -35.20 1.32
N TRP A 445 9.03 -34.71 1.99
CA TRP A 445 9.17 -34.11 3.32
C TRP A 445 8.80 -35.13 4.40
N ASN A 446 9.77 -35.53 5.21
CA ASN A 446 9.59 -36.48 6.30
C ASN A 446 9.75 -35.87 7.70
N GLY A 447 10.05 -34.57 7.80
CA GLY A 447 10.23 -33.88 9.05
C GLY A 447 8.91 -33.63 9.79
N ALA A 448 8.95 -33.62 11.10
CA ALA A 448 7.78 -33.31 11.90
C ALA A 448 7.47 -31.81 11.84
N ILE A 449 6.21 -31.49 11.58
CA ILE A 449 5.66 -30.12 11.65
C ILE A 449 4.67 -30.06 12.81
N SER A 450 4.83 -29.11 13.69
CA SER A 450 3.92 -28.89 14.81
C SER A 450 3.72 -27.40 15.07
N ARG A 451 2.55 -27.01 15.55
CA ARG A 451 2.26 -25.63 15.93
C ARG A 451 3.17 -25.20 17.09
N ASN A 452 3.84 -24.08 16.94
CA ASN A 452 4.55 -23.42 18.02
C ASN A 452 3.65 -22.32 18.59
N TYR A 453 3.16 -22.52 19.81
CA TYR A 453 2.27 -21.57 20.49
C TYR A 453 3.03 -20.46 21.24
N ALA A 454 4.36 -20.47 21.25
CA ALA A 454 5.14 -19.31 21.67
C ALA A 454 4.95 -18.18 20.62
N GLY A 455 4.82 -16.97 21.09
CA GLY A 455 4.52 -15.87 20.17
C GLY A 455 4.52 -14.49 20.79
N THR A 456 3.86 -13.59 20.10
CA THR A 456 3.71 -12.19 20.48
C THR A 456 2.26 -11.74 20.41
N THR A 457 1.89 -10.84 21.30
CA THR A 457 0.63 -10.06 21.20
C THR A 457 0.96 -8.59 21.23
N THR A 458 0.26 -7.82 20.42
CA THR A 458 0.33 -6.36 20.37
C THR A 458 -1.08 -5.79 20.50
N ASN A 459 -1.23 -4.72 21.26
CA ASN A 459 -2.49 -3.99 21.38
C ASN A 459 -2.18 -2.50 21.26
N SER A 460 -2.67 -1.88 20.20
CA SER A 460 -2.44 -0.47 19.91
C SER A 460 -3.76 0.29 19.92
N LYS A 461 -3.74 1.51 20.44
CA LYS A 461 -4.90 2.41 20.51
C LYS A 461 -4.50 3.76 19.95
N THR A 462 -5.29 4.26 19.02
CA THR A 462 -5.15 5.61 18.46
C THR A 462 -6.36 6.46 18.86
N ARG A 463 -6.10 7.68 19.28
CA ARG A 463 -7.11 8.74 19.46
C ARG A 463 -6.59 9.96 18.73
N ALA A 464 -7.35 10.47 17.79
CA ALA A 464 -6.92 11.60 17.00
C ALA A 464 -8.01 12.64 16.81
N LEU A 465 -7.56 13.89 16.63
CA LEU A 465 -8.36 15.03 16.20
C LEU A 465 -7.70 15.62 14.97
N TYR A 466 -8.47 16.02 13.97
CA TYR A 466 -7.93 16.65 12.76
C TYR A 466 -8.85 17.72 12.21
N VAL A 467 -8.24 18.65 11.46
CA VAL A 467 -8.92 19.69 10.72
C VAL A 467 -8.17 19.98 9.43
N PHE A 468 -8.92 20.09 8.35
CA PHE A 468 -8.46 20.48 7.02
C PHE A 468 -9.31 21.63 6.52
N ASP A 469 -8.70 22.57 5.82
CA ASP A 469 -9.41 23.69 5.20
C ASP A 469 -8.70 24.13 3.92
N THR A 470 -9.50 24.46 2.91
CA THR A 470 -9.07 25.20 1.74
C THR A 470 -9.77 26.55 1.76
N LEU A 471 -9.01 27.60 2.06
CA LEU A 471 -9.44 28.97 2.12
C LEU A 471 -9.21 29.67 0.77
N GLU A 472 -10.26 30.17 0.14
CA GLU A 472 -10.18 31.00 -1.06
C GLU A 472 -9.84 32.44 -0.65
N LEU A 473 -8.54 32.80 -0.72
CA LEU A 473 -8.09 34.19 -0.44
C LEU A 473 -8.54 35.15 -1.52
N THR A 474 -8.47 34.71 -2.77
CA THR A 474 -9.01 35.36 -3.97
C THR A 474 -9.35 34.26 -4.98
N PRO A 475 -10.05 34.53 -6.09
CA PRO A 475 -10.28 33.53 -7.15
C PRO A 475 -9.01 32.89 -7.70
N GLN A 476 -7.85 33.57 -7.56
CA GLN A 476 -6.55 33.07 -8.05
C GLN A 476 -5.67 32.47 -6.95
N TRP A 477 -5.97 32.67 -5.68
CA TRP A 477 -5.12 32.23 -4.58
C TRP A 477 -5.90 31.40 -3.57
N LEU A 478 -5.45 30.16 -3.38
CA LEU A 478 -6.00 29.25 -2.37
C LEU A 478 -4.92 28.94 -1.33
N LEU A 479 -5.32 28.88 -0.07
CA LEU A 479 -4.50 28.42 1.04
C LEU A 479 -5.09 27.11 1.57
N ASN A 480 -4.35 26.00 1.38
CA ASN A 480 -4.73 24.69 1.90
C ASN A 480 -3.97 24.41 3.19
N MET A 481 -4.70 24.02 4.23
CA MET A 481 -4.16 23.78 5.57
C MET A 481 -4.70 22.46 6.11
N GLY A 482 -3.88 21.74 6.87
CA GLY A 482 -4.31 20.54 7.58
C GLY A 482 -3.49 20.35 8.84
N LEU A 483 -4.13 20.00 9.92
CA LEU A 483 -3.49 19.64 11.19
C LEU A 483 -4.16 18.39 11.76
N ARG A 484 -3.33 17.52 12.34
CA ARG A 484 -3.79 16.34 13.08
C ARG A 484 -2.93 16.13 14.33
N TYR A 485 -3.61 15.94 15.44
CA TYR A 485 -3.02 15.51 16.70
C TYR A 485 -3.37 14.04 16.94
N ASP A 486 -2.38 13.23 17.22
CA ASP A 486 -2.51 11.82 17.55
C ASP A 486 -1.98 11.53 18.97
N HIS A 487 -2.74 10.73 19.72
CA HIS A 487 -2.28 10.03 20.91
C HIS A 487 -2.28 8.53 20.59
N PHE A 488 -1.09 7.95 20.53
CA PHE A 488 -0.85 6.54 20.20
C PHE A 488 -0.30 5.81 21.41
N ASP A 489 -1.01 4.77 21.90
CA ASP A 489 -0.62 3.93 23.03
C ASP A 489 -0.53 2.49 22.53
N THR A 490 0.64 1.86 22.65
CA THR A 490 0.85 0.48 22.21
C THR A 490 1.54 -0.33 23.27
N ASP A 491 1.10 -1.57 23.47
CA ASP A 491 1.73 -2.56 24.33
C ASP A 491 2.05 -3.85 23.55
N TYR A 492 3.17 -4.46 23.92
CA TYR A 492 3.73 -5.64 23.29
C TYR A 492 4.12 -6.65 24.34
N LYS A 493 3.80 -7.92 24.10
CA LYS A 493 4.17 -9.04 24.97
C LYS A 493 4.66 -10.21 24.16
N THR A 494 5.73 -10.85 24.64
CA THR A 494 6.13 -12.18 24.17
C THR A 494 5.82 -13.23 25.23
N TYR A 495 5.50 -14.41 24.80
CA TYR A 495 5.16 -15.52 25.70
C TYR A 495 5.71 -16.86 25.17
N THR A 496 5.95 -17.77 26.12
CA THR A 496 6.31 -19.16 25.82
C THR A 496 5.09 -19.94 25.34
N ALA A 497 5.29 -21.15 24.79
CA ALA A 497 4.21 -22.07 24.44
C ALA A 497 3.28 -22.43 25.61
N ALA A 498 3.77 -22.35 26.86
CA ALA A 498 2.98 -22.53 28.07
C ALA A 498 2.26 -21.26 28.56
N GLY A 499 2.34 -20.14 27.80
CA GLY A 499 1.69 -18.88 28.12
C GLY A 499 2.41 -17.98 29.12
N ALA A 500 3.63 -18.35 29.58
CA ALA A 500 4.42 -17.51 30.46
C ALA A 500 5.01 -16.33 29.70
N THR A 501 4.80 -15.10 30.18
CA THR A 501 5.36 -13.89 29.57
C THR A 501 6.88 -13.88 29.69
N THR A 502 7.59 -13.68 28.58
CA THR A 502 9.06 -13.64 28.50
C THR A 502 9.59 -12.22 28.34
N ALA A 503 8.85 -11.34 27.66
CA ALA A 503 9.16 -9.92 27.58
C ALA A 503 7.88 -9.10 27.41
N LYS A 504 7.94 -7.83 27.76
CA LYS A 504 6.87 -6.86 27.55
C LYS A 504 7.47 -5.48 27.33
N GLY A 505 6.85 -4.70 26.49
CA GLY A 505 7.17 -3.31 26.26
C GLY A 505 5.90 -2.49 26.10
N ARG A 506 6.02 -1.21 26.31
CA ARG A 506 4.94 -0.24 26.08
C ARG A 506 5.52 1.07 25.63
N ASP A 507 4.82 1.72 24.73
CA ASP A 507 5.10 3.08 24.32
C ASP A 507 3.83 3.93 24.33
N LYS A 508 4.00 5.22 24.59
CA LYS A 508 2.96 6.24 24.46
C LYS A 508 3.57 7.43 23.76
N SER A 509 3.12 7.66 22.55
CA SER A 509 3.56 8.79 21.75
C SER A 509 2.42 9.77 21.51
N GLU A 510 2.74 11.06 21.60
CA GLU A 510 1.86 12.17 21.23
C GLU A 510 2.57 13.01 20.19
N PHE A 511 1.91 13.25 19.07
CA PHE A 511 2.53 14.02 18.00
C PHE A 511 1.51 14.84 17.22
N LEU A 512 1.98 15.97 16.69
CA LEU A 512 1.24 16.86 15.80
C LEU A 512 1.85 16.76 14.41
N THR A 513 1.01 16.47 13.43
CA THR A 513 1.40 16.47 12.01
C THR A 513 0.54 17.44 11.23
N GLY A 514 1.07 17.97 10.14
CA GLY A 514 0.37 18.99 9.38
C GLY A 514 0.78 19.06 7.93
N GLN A 515 -0.01 19.84 7.20
CA GLN A 515 0.27 20.25 5.84
C GLN A 515 -0.13 21.70 5.64
N LEU A 516 0.62 22.39 4.80
CA LEU A 516 0.36 23.75 4.38
C LEU A 516 0.69 23.87 2.90
N GLY A 517 -0.22 24.40 2.11
CA GLY A 517 -0.02 24.60 0.68
C GLY A 517 -0.61 25.91 0.21
N LEU A 518 0.16 26.64 -0.59
CA LEU A 518 -0.30 27.83 -1.29
C LEU A 518 -0.44 27.49 -2.76
N VAL A 519 -1.62 27.75 -3.32
CA VAL A 519 -1.95 27.47 -4.71
C VAL A 519 -2.24 28.79 -5.42
N TRP A 520 -1.56 28.99 -6.54
CA TRP A 520 -1.83 30.08 -7.47
C TRP A 520 -2.48 29.52 -8.74
N LYS A 521 -3.62 30.09 -9.12
CA LYS A 521 -4.38 29.76 -10.33
C LYS A 521 -4.15 30.85 -11.39
N PRO A 522 -3.15 30.70 -12.26
CA PRO A 522 -2.96 31.65 -13.37
C PRO A 522 -4.09 31.59 -14.41
N ALA A 523 -4.83 30.48 -14.43
CA ALA A 523 -6.01 30.23 -15.26
C ALA A 523 -6.96 29.26 -14.54
N ASP A 524 -8.25 29.24 -14.91
CA ASP A 524 -9.27 28.38 -14.28
C ASP A 524 -8.95 26.89 -14.41
N ASN A 525 -8.25 26.49 -15.47
CA ASN A 525 -7.88 25.12 -15.78
C ASN A 525 -6.45 24.73 -15.35
N GLY A 526 -5.78 25.56 -14.53
CA GLY A 526 -4.41 25.27 -14.12
C GLY A 526 -4.01 25.91 -12.81
N SER A 527 -3.07 25.26 -12.12
CA SER A 527 -2.53 25.71 -10.85
C SER A 527 -1.01 25.53 -10.78
N ILE A 528 -0.38 26.38 -9.98
CA ILE A 528 0.99 26.24 -9.52
C ILE A 528 0.95 26.29 -8.00
N TYR A 529 1.65 25.40 -7.34
CA TYR A 529 1.63 25.30 -5.89
C TYR A 529 3.00 25.15 -5.27
N VAL A 530 3.09 25.54 -4.01
CA VAL A 530 4.16 25.17 -3.09
C VAL A 530 3.53 24.55 -1.86
N SER A 531 4.15 23.50 -1.33
CA SER A 531 3.63 22.84 -0.13
C SER A 531 4.70 22.33 0.81
N TYR A 532 4.32 22.26 2.07
CA TYR A 532 5.03 21.67 3.18
C TYR A 532 4.13 20.64 3.86
N ALA A 533 4.66 19.45 4.14
CA ALA A 533 3.92 18.41 4.85
C ALA A 533 4.82 17.61 5.78
N THR A 534 4.25 17.11 6.87
CA THR A 534 4.96 16.31 7.86
C THR A 534 4.31 14.95 8.08
N SER A 535 5.10 13.97 8.52
CA SER A 535 4.61 12.72 9.08
C SER A 535 5.42 12.29 10.31
N ALA A 536 4.82 11.46 11.15
CA ALA A 536 5.44 10.92 12.34
C ALA A 536 5.21 9.41 12.42
N THR A 537 6.28 8.64 12.72
CA THR A 537 6.22 7.19 12.89
C THR A 537 6.66 6.83 14.31
N PRO A 538 5.71 6.67 15.26
CA PRO A 538 6.03 6.35 16.64
C PRO A 538 6.63 4.94 16.77
N PRO A 539 7.37 4.63 17.85
CA PRO A 539 7.78 3.28 18.18
C PRO A 539 6.58 2.33 18.19
N GLY A 540 6.74 1.16 17.60
CA GLY A 540 5.68 0.15 17.53
C GLY A 540 4.58 0.42 16.49
N ALA A 541 4.68 1.46 15.67
CA ALA A 541 3.65 1.83 14.68
C ALA A 541 3.28 0.69 13.72
N MET A 542 4.22 -0.20 13.39
CA MET A 542 4.06 -1.29 12.42
C MET A 542 3.85 -2.67 13.06
N LEU A 543 3.69 -2.74 14.37
CA LEU A 543 3.46 -4.02 15.06
C LEU A 543 2.13 -4.66 14.68
N GLY A 544 1.09 -3.85 14.41
CA GLY A 544 -0.21 -4.32 13.90
C GLY A 544 -0.10 -5.00 12.54
N GLU A 545 0.86 -4.59 11.70
CA GLU A 545 1.18 -5.21 10.42
C GLU A 545 2.01 -6.49 10.57
N GLY A 546 2.41 -6.84 11.78
CA GLY A 546 3.24 -8.00 12.05
C GLY A 546 4.72 -7.83 11.70
N GLN A 547 5.19 -6.60 11.47
CA GLN A 547 6.61 -6.31 11.24
C GLN A 547 7.40 -6.43 12.54
N GLU A 548 8.53 -7.12 12.48
CA GLU A 548 9.43 -7.29 13.64
C GLU A 548 10.45 -6.15 13.78
N GLY A 549 10.64 -5.37 12.73
CA GLY A 549 11.68 -4.33 12.66
C GLY A 549 11.37 -3.04 13.42
N ASN A 550 10.20 -2.92 14.06
CA ASN A 550 9.80 -1.74 14.84
C ASN A 550 9.37 -2.10 16.27
N PRO A 551 10.27 -2.75 17.08
CA PRO A 551 9.96 -3.11 18.45
C PRO A 551 9.86 -1.86 19.35
N LEU A 552 9.33 -2.07 20.56
CA LEU A 552 9.11 -0.99 21.53
C LEU A 552 10.37 -0.72 22.37
N PRO A 553 10.52 0.49 22.92
CA PRO A 553 11.58 0.81 23.87
C PRO A 553 11.70 -0.21 25.02
N GLY A 554 12.92 -0.55 25.38
CA GLY A 554 13.21 -1.49 26.48
C GLY A 554 12.98 -2.97 26.15
N THR A 555 12.54 -3.33 24.93
CA THR A 555 12.45 -4.72 24.48
C THR A 555 13.69 -5.13 23.69
N PRO A 556 14.08 -6.41 23.71
CA PRO A 556 15.13 -6.90 22.84
C PRO A 556 14.62 -6.94 21.37
N ASP A 557 15.48 -6.58 20.44
CA ASP A 557 15.28 -6.84 19.03
C ASP A 557 15.47 -8.35 18.71
N ARG A 558 15.38 -8.70 17.43
CA ARG A 558 15.57 -10.09 16.96
C ARG A 558 16.96 -10.67 17.28
N SER A 559 17.95 -9.81 17.45
CA SER A 559 19.33 -10.18 17.79
C SER A 559 19.61 -10.18 19.30
N GLY A 560 18.60 -9.81 20.11
CA GLY A 560 18.72 -9.71 21.58
C GLY A 560 19.24 -8.35 22.07
N ASN A 561 19.40 -7.34 21.18
CA ASN A 561 19.81 -6.00 21.57
C ASN A 561 18.64 -5.26 22.22
N LEU A 562 18.89 -4.61 23.36
CA LEU A 562 17.89 -3.79 24.01
C LEU A 562 17.73 -2.46 23.26
N LEU A 563 16.49 -2.09 23.03
CA LEU A 563 16.17 -0.77 22.49
C LEU A 563 16.25 0.29 23.58
N SER A 564 16.64 1.50 23.20
CA SER A 564 16.62 2.64 24.12
C SER A 564 15.21 2.85 24.68
N SER A 565 15.15 3.23 25.96
CA SER A 565 13.88 3.64 26.60
C SER A 565 13.42 5.03 26.17
N ASP A 566 14.27 5.82 25.51
CA ASP A 566 14.05 7.22 25.15
C ASP A 566 13.82 7.38 23.64
N LEU A 567 13.27 6.35 22.96
CA LEU A 567 12.93 6.43 21.54
C LEU A 567 11.73 7.35 21.31
N GLU A 568 11.92 8.31 20.41
CA GLU A 568 10.90 9.24 19.95
C GLU A 568 10.31 8.78 18.61
N PRO A 569 9.19 9.36 18.16
CA PRO A 569 8.70 9.17 16.81
C PRO A 569 9.75 9.60 15.77
N GLU A 570 9.93 8.79 14.74
CA GLU A 570 10.67 9.21 13.55
C GLU A 570 9.87 10.30 12.84
N GLU A 571 10.52 11.39 12.44
CA GLU A 571 9.87 12.52 11.78
C GLU A 571 10.23 12.55 10.30
N THR A 572 9.27 12.93 9.46
CA THR A 572 9.51 13.11 8.04
C THR A 572 8.91 14.43 7.59
N THR A 573 9.68 15.21 6.86
CA THR A 573 9.27 16.50 6.28
C THR A 573 9.37 16.44 4.75
N ASN A 574 8.47 17.15 4.06
CA ASN A 574 8.48 17.25 2.62
C ASN A 574 8.25 18.70 2.19
N TYR A 575 9.06 19.13 1.23
CA TYR A 575 8.88 20.37 0.47
C TYR A 575 8.57 19.99 -0.98
N GLU A 576 7.51 20.55 -1.54
CA GLU A 576 7.11 20.27 -2.90
C GLU A 576 6.69 21.55 -3.61
N ILE A 577 7.14 21.69 -4.85
CA ILE A 577 6.64 22.70 -5.80
C ILE A 577 6.14 21.96 -7.03
N GLY A 578 4.95 22.31 -7.48
CA GLY A 578 4.37 21.63 -8.62
C GLY A 578 3.39 22.50 -9.40
N THR A 579 2.96 21.93 -10.53
CA THR A 579 1.97 22.56 -11.40
C THR A 579 1.03 21.49 -11.95
N LYS A 580 -0.23 21.85 -12.14
CA LYS A 580 -1.27 20.94 -12.68
C LYS A 580 -2.11 21.70 -13.69
N TRP A 581 -2.46 21.04 -14.78
CA TRP A 581 -3.18 21.64 -15.88
C TRP A 581 -4.21 20.66 -16.46
N ASP A 582 -5.45 21.11 -16.58
CA ASP A 582 -6.51 20.43 -17.28
C ASP A 582 -6.65 21.03 -18.68
N LEU A 583 -6.18 20.31 -19.68
CA LEU A 583 -6.08 20.75 -21.08
C LEU A 583 -7.14 20.08 -21.95
N LEU A 584 -7.24 20.50 -23.21
CA LEU A 584 -8.15 19.93 -24.21
C LEU A 584 -9.61 19.92 -23.74
N ASP A 585 -10.13 21.08 -23.33
CA ASP A 585 -11.47 21.23 -22.74
C ASP A 585 -11.65 20.34 -21.49
N GLN A 586 -10.67 20.37 -20.60
CA GLN A 586 -10.62 19.62 -19.33
C GLN A 586 -10.61 18.08 -19.46
N ARG A 587 -10.31 17.55 -20.66
CA ARG A 587 -10.28 16.10 -20.92
C ARG A 587 -8.95 15.43 -20.61
N LEU A 588 -7.86 16.21 -20.51
CA LEU A 588 -6.50 15.73 -20.24
C LEU A 588 -5.91 16.48 -19.04
N SER A 589 -5.57 15.74 -17.99
CA SER A 589 -4.83 16.28 -16.83
C SER A 589 -3.34 16.00 -17.00
N LEU A 590 -2.52 17.06 -16.83
CA LEU A 590 -1.07 16.99 -16.75
C LEU A 590 -0.61 17.52 -15.39
N ALA A 591 0.35 16.85 -14.78
CA ALA A 591 0.98 17.34 -13.56
C ALA A 591 2.49 17.15 -13.59
N ALA A 592 3.20 18.08 -12.94
CA ALA A 592 4.62 18.01 -12.69
C ALA A 592 4.94 18.51 -11.27
N ALA A 593 5.85 17.83 -10.58
CA ALA A 593 6.28 18.20 -9.24
C ALA A 593 7.77 17.99 -9.05
N LEU A 594 8.40 18.90 -8.31
CA LEU A 594 9.72 18.76 -7.71
C LEU A 594 9.53 18.58 -6.22
N PHE A 595 10.17 17.58 -5.63
CA PHE A 595 10.01 17.29 -4.21
C PHE A 595 11.34 16.99 -3.53
N ARG A 596 11.37 17.25 -2.22
CA ARG A 596 12.44 16.81 -1.32
C ARG A 596 11.80 16.39 0.01
N THR A 597 12.01 15.12 0.35
CA THR A 597 11.54 14.48 1.58
C THR A 597 12.76 14.11 2.42
N GLU A 598 12.77 14.52 3.67
CA GLU A 598 13.80 14.21 4.65
C GLU A 598 13.15 13.48 5.83
N LYS A 599 13.70 12.33 6.19
CA LYS A 599 13.33 11.59 7.38
C LYS A 599 14.46 11.74 8.37
N GLU A 600 14.16 12.37 9.49
CA GLU A 600 15.04 12.61 10.61
C GLU A 600 14.64 11.70 11.79
N ASN A 601 15.51 11.64 12.82
CA ASN A 601 15.28 10.79 13.97
C ASN A 601 15.02 9.33 13.59
N ALA A 602 15.55 8.85 12.45
CA ALA A 602 15.42 7.46 12.07
C ALA A 602 16.15 6.59 13.09
N ARG A 603 15.50 5.52 13.51
CA ARG A 603 16.06 4.60 14.48
C ARG A 603 17.20 3.79 13.87
N VAL A 604 18.40 3.95 14.39
CA VAL A 604 19.60 3.26 13.94
C VAL A 604 20.32 2.60 15.11
N GLN A 605 21.06 1.55 14.83
CA GLN A 605 21.90 0.88 15.82
C GLN A 605 23.19 1.70 16.03
N VAL A 606 23.43 2.16 17.26
CA VAL A 606 24.60 3.00 17.61
C VAL A 606 25.75 2.19 18.21
N ASN A 607 25.42 1.02 18.79
CA ASN A 607 26.39 0.03 19.26
C ASN A 607 25.75 -1.36 19.23
N THR A 608 26.47 -2.40 19.65
CA THR A 608 26.02 -3.80 19.59
C THR A 608 24.74 -4.10 20.39
N THR A 609 24.32 -3.20 21.29
CA THR A 609 23.18 -3.43 22.20
C THR A 609 22.16 -2.30 22.24
N THR A 610 22.40 -1.17 21.56
CA THR A 610 21.57 0.04 21.71
C THR A 610 21.15 0.60 20.38
N TYR A 611 19.89 1.01 20.28
CA TYR A 611 19.32 1.80 19.21
C TYR A 611 18.99 3.21 19.71
N GLU A 612 19.18 4.20 18.85
CA GLU A 612 18.87 5.61 19.10
C GLU A 612 18.25 6.25 17.87
N ASN A 613 17.57 7.37 18.06
CA ASN A 613 16.96 8.19 17.00
C ASN A 613 17.96 9.23 16.48
N VAL A 614 18.94 8.79 15.69
CA VAL A 614 20.01 9.67 15.17
C VAL A 614 20.23 9.50 13.66
N GLY A 615 19.45 8.64 13.00
CA GLY A 615 19.58 8.39 11.58
C GLY A 615 18.88 9.45 10.73
N GLU A 616 19.38 9.65 9.50
CA GLU A 616 18.79 10.53 8.49
C GLU A 616 18.73 9.85 7.13
N THR A 617 17.60 9.98 6.42
CA THR A 617 17.45 9.60 5.01
C THR A 617 16.82 10.73 4.22
N ARG A 618 17.20 10.84 2.93
CA ARG A 618 16.70 11.89 2.04
C ARG A 618 16.27 11.29 0.71
N VAL A 619 15.11 11.73 0.24
CA VAL A 619 14.61 11.40 -1.10
C VAL A 619 14.20 12.69 -1.80
N GLN A 620 14.76 12.95 -2.98
CA GLN A 620 14.44 14.13 -3.77
C GLN A 620 14.29 13.75 -5.24
N GLY A 621 13.45 14.46 -5.97
CA GLY A 621 13.24 14.09 -7.36
C GLY A 621 12.21 14.92 -8.10
N ILE A 622 11.83 14.38 -9.28
CA ILE A 622 10.87 14.95 -10.21
C ILE A 622 9.81 13.90 -10.51
N GLU A 623 8.55 14.31 -10.51
CA GLU A 623 7.44 13.49 -10.92
C GLU A 623 6.65 14.17 -12.03
N LEU A 624 6.26 13.40 -13.06
CA LEU A 624 5.42 13.83 -14.15
C LEU A 624 4.26 12.85 -14.30
N SER A 625 3.07 13.33 -14.60
CA SER A 625 1.92 12.48 -14.91
C SER A 625 1.02 13.08 -15.98
N ALA A 626 0.33 12.20 -16.71
CA ALA A 626 -0.67 12.54 -17.70
C ALA A 626 -1.82 11.51 -17.63
N SER A 627 -3.06 11.96 -17.53
CA SER A 627 -4.24 11.10 -17.53
C SER A 627 -5.41 11.74 -18.27
N GLY A 628 -6.11 10.97 -19.11
CA GLY A 628 -7.29 11.42 -19.83
C GLY A 628 -7.25 11.21 -21.32
N LYS A 629 -8.01 12.02 -22.06
CA LYS A 629 -8.19 11.92 -23.51
C LYS A 629 -7.33 12.91 -24.26
N LEU A 630 -6.51 12.40 -25.18
CA LEU A 630 -5.80 13.21 -26.20
C LEU A 630 -6.74 13.59 -27.34
N THR A 631 -7.63 12.68 -27.71
CA THR A 631 -8.74 12.88 -28.65
C THR A 631 -9.95 12.08 -28.18
N ASP A 632 -11.10 12.21 -28.84
CA ASP A 632 -12.30 11.40 -28.51
C ASP A 632 -12.07 9.89 -28.62
N LYS A 633 -11.05 9.46 -29.35
CA LYS A 633 -10.70 8.05 -29.57
C LYS A 633 -9.46 7.59 -28.85
N TRP A 634 -8.66 8.49 -28.28
CA TRP A 634 -7.33 8.20 -27.77
C TRP A 634 -7.21 8.63 -26.32
N GLN A 635 -7.00 7.66 -25.43
CA GLN A 635 -6.76 7.88 -24.01
C GLN A 635 -5.33 7.52 -23.61
N VAL A 636 -4.81 8.21 -22.61
CA VAL A 636 -3.48 7.99 -22.02
C VAL A 636 -3.55 8.01 -20.51
N PHE A 637 -2.80 7.09 -19.88
CA PHE A 637 -2.48 7.09 -18.47
C PHE A 637 -0.97 6.84 -18.35
N ALA A 638 -0.22 7.86 -17.97
CA ALA A 638 1.24 7.81 -18.03
C ALA A 638 1.87 8.56 -16.86
N GLY A 639 3.07 8.17 -16.52
CA GLY A 639 3.87 8.87 -15.53
C GLY A 639 5.35 8.56 -15.66
N TYR A 640 6.16 9.44 -15.09
CA TYR A 640 7.60 9.30 -14.94
C TYR A 640 8.03 9.84 -13.59
N THR A 641 8.91 9.11 -12.93
CA THR A 641 9.54 9.54 -11.68
C THR A 641 11.05 9.37 -11.79
N TYR A 642 11.77 10.45 -11.55
CA TYR A 642 13.19 10.43 -11.23
C TYR A 642 13.35 10.75 -9.75
N MET A 643 14.11 9.94 -9.00
CA MET A 643 14.37 10.18 -7.59
C MET A 643 15.76 9.71 -7.17
N GLN A 644 16.37 10.48 -6.28
CA GLN A 644 17.58 10.12 -5.56
C GLN A 644 17.20 9.85 -4.11
N ALA A 645 17.21 8.59 -3.70
CA ALA A 645 16.91 8.16 -2.34
C ALA A 645 18.20 7.67 -1.67
N ARG A 646 18.67 8.35 -0.64
CA ARG A 646 19.96 8.11 -0.02
C ARG A 646 19.86 8.04 1.51
N GLN A 647 20.65 7.14 2.11
CA GLN A 647 20.99 7.25 3.52
C GLN A 647 21.96 8.43 3.68
N ILE A 648 21.66 9.37 4.56
CA ILE A 648 22.50 10.55 4.86
C ILE A 648 23.33 10.29 6.09
N ASP A 649 22.71 9.74 7.15
CA ASP A 649 23.38 9.29 8.37
C ASP A 649 22.81 7.95 8.81
N GLY A 650 23.64 6.93 8.87
CA GLY A 650 23.30 5.59 9.35
C GLY A 650 23.69 5.34 10.81
N GLY A 651 24.11 6.38 11.50
CA GLY A 651 24.68 6.27 12.85
C GLY A 651 26.06 5.59 12.85
N PRO A 652 26.65 5.40 14.02
CA PRO A 652 28.04 4.89 14.14
C PRO A 652 28.28 3.54 13.46
N LEU A 653 27.34 2.61 13.53
CA LEU A 653 27.46 1.29 12.90
C LEU A 653 27.02 1.26 11.43
N GLY A 654 26.15 2.18 11.03
CA GLY A 654 25.64 2.31 9.68
C GLY A 654 26.44 3.25 8.78
N LYS A 655 27.43 3.97 9.33
CA LYS A 655 28.17 5.03 8.64
C LYS A 655 28.86 4.59 7.34
N ALA A 656 29.24 3.34 7.24
CA ALA A 656 29.83 2.79 6.01
C ALA A 656 28.86 2.78 4.83
N ASN A 657 27.56 2.95 5.07
CA ASN A 657 26.49 2.98 4.10
C ASN A 657 26.00 4.41 3.76
N ASP A 658 26.59 5.45 4.37
CA ASP A 658 26.21 6.83 4.09
C ASP A 658 26.47 7.18 2.61
N GLY A 659 25.48 7.82 1.99
CA GLY A 659 25.45 8.07 0.56
C GLY A 659 24.91 6.93 -0.30
N ASN A 660 24.72 5.73 0.26
CA ASN A 660 24.16 4.58 -0.45
C ASN A 660 22.67 4.78 -0.76
N GLN A 661 22.22 4.12 -1.83
CA GLN A 661 20.82 4.10 -2.26
C GLN A 661 19.96 3.31 -1.27
N LEU A 662 18.76 3.82 -1.00
CA LEU A 662 17.77 3.10 -0.16
C LEU A 662 17.27 1.83 -0.88
N PRO A 663 16.92 0.75 -0.15
CA PRO A 663 16.48 -0.50 -0.74
C PRO A 663 15.15 -0.33 -1.50
N ASN A 664 14.96 -1.18 -2.51
CA ASN A 664 13.76 -1.22 -3.34
C ASN A 664 13.38 0.15 -3.97
N THR A 665 14.35 1.02 -4.22
CA THR A 665 14.12 2.38 -4.72
C THR A 665 14.88 2.60 -6.02
N PRO A 666 14.20 2.59 -7.19
CA PRO A 666 14.83 2.88 -8.47
C PRO A 666 15.13 4.38 -8.61
N ASN A 667 16.21 4.73 -9.32
CA ASN A 667 16.44 6.13 -9.66
C ASN A 667 15.44 6.62 -10.71
N ASN A 668 15.08 5.78 -11.68
CA ASN A 668 14.12 6.10 -12.73
C ASN A 668 13.02 5.04 -12.77
N SER A 669 11.78 5.48 -12.94
CA SER A 669 10.66 4.62 -13.26
C SER A 669 9.68 5.34 -14.18
N ALA A 670 9.09 4.61 -15.12
CA ALA A 670 8.13 5.15 -16.07
C ALA A 670 7.00 4.15 -16.31
N SER A 671 5.81 4.65 -16.48
CA SER A 671 4.66 3.88 -16.93
C SER A 671 3.94 4.61 -18.04
N LEU A 672 3.52 3.86 -19.03
CA LEU A 672 2.64 4.33 -20.09
C LEU A 672 1.60 3.25 -20.34
N TRP A 673 0.33 3.61 -20.25
CA TRP A 673 -0.77 2.85 -20.77
C TRP A 673 -1.60 3.73 -21.70
N THR A 674 -1.97 3.23 -22.87
CA THR A 674 -2.74 4.00 -23.83
C THR A 674 -3.71 3.11 -24.59
N THR A 675 -4.88 3.66 -24.93
CA THR A 675 -5.91 2.97 -25.72
C THR A 675 -6.38 3.84 -26.87
N TYR A 676 -6.69 3.20 -27.99
CA TYR A 676 -7.19 3.85 -29.19
C TYR A 676 -8.42 3.10 -29.74
N ALA A 677 -9.54 3.80 -29.86
CA ALA A 677 -10.77 3.28 -30.48
C ALA A 677 -10.63 3.32 -32.02
N ILE A 678 -10.20 2.20 -32.62
CA ILE A 678 -10.08 2.08 -34.10
C ILE A 678 -11.43 2.25 -34.75
N THR A 679 -12.44 1.57 -34.20
CA THR A 679 -13.85 1.68 -34.60
C THR A 679 -14.74 1.81 -33.36
N PRO A 680 -16.02 2.10 -33.47
CA PRO A 680 -16.93 2.09 -32.32
C PRO A 680 -17.01 0.72 -31.58
N LYS A 681 -16.56 -0.36 -32.24
CA LYS A 681 -16.55 -1.72 -31.68
C LYS A 681 -15.18 -2.24 -31.29
N LEU A 682 -14.12 -1.70 -31.87
CA LEU A 682 -12.74 -2.21 -31.62
C LEU A 682 -11.87 -1.14 -31.00
N THR A 683 -11.41 -1.42 -29.79
CA THR A 683 -10.41 -0.64 -29.09
C THR A 683 -9.14 -1.49 -28.95
N VAL A 684 -7.98 -0.91 -29.24
CA VAL A 684 -6.68 -1.51 -28.99
C VAL A 684 -5.95 -0.69 -27.95
N GLY A 685 -5.10 -1.33 -27.17
CA GLY A 685 -4.31 -0.67 -26.15
C GLY A 685 -2.95 -1.33 -25.97
N GLY A 686 -2.09 -0.64 -25.30
CA GLY A 686 -0.78 -1.16 -24.92
C GLY A 686 -0.09 -0.28 -23.90
N GLY A 687 0.89 -0.86 -23.25
CA GLY A 687 1.66 -0.20 -22.20
C GLY A 687 3.11 -0.60 -22.21
N ALA A 688 3.92 0.26 -21.59
CA ALA A 688 5.33 0.02 -21.29
C ALA A 688 5.58 0.45 -19.84
N PHE A 689 6.23 -0.43 -19.08
CA PHE A 689 6.53 -0.22 -17.67
C PHE A 689 8.03 -0.41 -17.45
N TYR A 690 8.72 0.67 -17.13
CA TYR A 690 10.16 0.69 -16.88
C TYR A 690 10.43 0.90 -15.39
N VAL A 691 11.34 0.12 -14.84
CA VAL A 691 11.90 0.29 -13.49
C VAL A 691 13.40 0.10 -13.59
N ASP A 692 14.15 1.05 -13.05
CA ASP A 692 15.61 1.02 -12.95
C ASP A 692 16.07 -0.07 -11.96
N ASP A 693 17.37 -0.36 -11.92
CA ASP A 693 17.92 -1.31 -10.95
C ASP A 693 17.64 -0.89 -9.50
N VAL A 694 17.44 -1.88 -8.65
CA VAL A 694 17.20 -1.65 -7.23
C VAL A 694 18.06 -2.56 -6.37
N TYR A 695 18.46 -2.05 -5.20
CA TYR A 695 19.21 -2.80 -4.20
C TYR A 695 18.26 -3.42 -3.17
N GLY A 696 18.64 -4.60 -2.64
CA GLY A 696 17.87 -5.28 -1.60
C GLY A 696 18.11 -4.75 -0.19
N SER A 697 19.20 -4.02 0.04
CA SER A 697 19.55 -3.44 1.34
C SER A 697 20.31 -2.12 1.17
N VAL A 698 20.37 -1.33 2.24
CA VAL A 698 21.14 -0.08 2.26
C VAL A 698 22.66 -0.30 2.11
N ALA A 699 23.17 -1.49 2.39
CA ALA A 699 24.57 -1.85 2.13
C ALA A 699 24.87 -1.97 0.62
N ASN A 700 23.86 -1.98 -0.24
CA ASN A 700 23.92 -2.13 -1.70
C ASN A 700 24.71 -3.38 -2.16
N THR A 701 24.67 -4.45 -1.38
CA THR A 701 25.41 -5.69 -1.64
C THR A 701 24.63 -6.74 -2.43
N THR A 702 23.33 -6.53 -2.61
CA THR A 702 22.42 -7.34 -3.45
C THR A 702 21.63 -6.42 -4.35
N MET A 703 21.39 -6.83 -5.60
CA MET A 703 20.78 -5.99 -6.63
C MET A 703 19.93 -6.84 -7.58
N VAL A 704 18.86 -6.27 -8.10
CA VAL A 704 18.14 -6.76 -9.27
C VAL A 704 18.26 -5.74 -10.39
N ASP A 705 18.40 -6.24 -11.62
CA ASP A 705 18.60 -5.40 -12.79
C ASP A 705 17.32 -4.65 -13.20
N SER A 706 17.50 -3.56 -13.91
CA SER A 706 16.43 -2.80 -14.55
C SER A 706 15.68 -3.64 -15.58
N TYR A 707 14.41 -3.33 -15.81
CA TYR A 707 13.59 -4.00 -16.80
C TYR A 707 12.62 -3.07 -17.52
N VAL A 708 12.18 -3.51 -18.69
CA VAL A 708 11.02 -2.94 -19.40
C VAL A 708 10.04 -4.06 -19.69
N ARG A 709 8.82 -3.95 -19.15
CA ARG A 709 7.71 -4.83 -19.47
C ARG A 709 6.79 -4.15 -20.46
N TYR A 710 6.39 -4.87 -21.51
CA TYR A 710 5.39 -4.43 -22.48
C TYR A 710 4.13 -5.27 -22.34
N ASP A 711 2.98 -4.59 -22.35
CA ASP A 711 1.66 -5.20 -22.33
C ASP A 711 0.83 -4.74 -23.53
N ALA A 712 -0.09 -5.57 -24.00
CA ALA A 712 -0.98 -5.25 -25.11
C ALA A 712 -2.41 -5.68 -24.81
N MET A 713 -3.39 -4.97 -25.39
CA MET A 713 -4.82 -5.26 -25.24
C MET A 713 -5.56 -5.04 -26.55
N ALA A 714 -6.59 -5.87 -26.79
CA ALA A 714 -7.61 -5.65 -27.82
C ALA A 714 -8.98 -5.96 -27.24
N ALA A 715 -9.90 -5.00 -27.24
CA ALA A 715 -11.28 -5.15 -26.78
C ALA A 715 -12.25 -4.99 -27.94
N TYR A 716 -13.18 -5.93 -28.07
CA TYR A 716 -14.18 -5.94 -29.14
C TYR A 716 -15.59 -6.05 -28.57
N LYS A 717 -16.44 -5.07 -28.89
CA LYS A 717 -17.88 -5.08 -28.58
C LYS A 717 -18.61 -6.02 -29.51
N LEU A 718 -18.84 -7.26 -29.07
CA LEU A 718 -19.51 -8.28 -29.87
C LEU A 718 -20.99 -7.92 -30.10
N THR A 719 -21.67 -7.55 -29.01
CA THR A 719 -23.05 -7.02 -29.03
C THR A 719 -23.11 -5.76 -28.16
N LYS A 720 -24.29 -5.20 -27.95
CA LYS A 720 -24.48 -4.11 -26.98
C LYS A 720 -24.28 -4.51 -25.52
N ASN A 721 -24.33 -5.81 -25.23
CA ASN A 721 -24.27 -6.38 -23.88
C ASN A 721 -23.10 -7.34 -23.66
N VAL A 722 -22.29 -7.63 -24.69
CA VAL A 722 -21.19 -8.61 -24.60
C VAL A 722 -19.94 -8.02 -25.21
N ASP A 723 -18.89 -7.96 -24.42
CA ASP A 723 -17.55 -7.55 -24.81
C ASP A 723 -16.56 -8.71 -24.71
N LEU A 724 -15.61 -8.77 -25.63
CA LEU A 724 -14.45 -9.66 -25.58
C LEU A 724 -13.20 -8.80 -25.43
N GLN A 725 -12.33 -9.15 -24.50
CA GLN A 725 -11.06 -8.47 -24.31
C GLN A 725 -9.93 -9.49 -24.23
N LEU A 726 -8.92 -9.31 -25.06
CA LEU A 726 -7.67 -10.06 -25.01
C LEU A 726 -6.58 -9.15 -24.43
N ASN A 727 -5.95 -9.58 -23.33
CA ASN A 727 -4.75 -8.97 -22.78
C ASN A 727 -3.58 -9.93 -22.94
N VAL A 728 -2.43 -9.39 -23.33
CA VAL A 728 -1.15 -10.09 -23.27
C VAL A 728 -0.22 -9.27 -22.40
N GLN A 729 0.01 -9.74 -21.21
CA GLN A 729 0.92 -9.13 -20.23
C GLN A 729 2.32 -9.69 -20.44
N ASN A 730 3.36 -8.87 -20.23
CA ASN A 730 4.75 -9.23 -20.49
C ASN A 730 4.93 -9.80 -21.90
N LEU A 731 4.54 -9.05 -22.92
CA LEU A 731 4.47 -9.46 -24.34
C LEU A 731 5.79 -10.06 -24.86
N THR A 732 6.92 -9.52 -24.42
CA THR A 732 8.27 -9.96 -24.81
C THR A 732 8.75 -11.19 -24.04
N ASN A 733 8.02 -11.62 -23.00
CA ASN A 733 8.43 -12.67 -22.06
C ASN A 733 9.76 -12.34 -21.37
N GLU A 734 9.91 -11.09 -20.94
CA GLU A 734 11.07 -10.63 -20.18
C GLU A 734 11.15 -11.35 -18.84
N VAL A 735 12.32 -11.87 -18.49
CA VAL A 735 12.59 -12.43 -17.17
C VAL A 735 13.14 -11.30 -16.29
N TYR A 736 12.38 -10.86 -15.33
CA TYR A 736 12.74 -9.76 -14.44
C TYR A 736 12.33 -10.05 -12.99
N TYR A 737 12.90 -9.28 -12.07
CA TYR A 737 12.68 -9.40 -10.63
C TYR A 737 12.03 -8.12 -10.12
N ASP A 738 10.90 -8.24 -9.49
CA ASP A 738 10.13 -7.08 -9.01
C ASP A 738 10.25 -6.84 -7.50
N LYS A 739 10.89 -7.75 -6.75
CA LYS A 739 11.13 -7.63 -5.31
C LYS A 739 12.54 -8.11 -4.97
N ALA A 740 13.37 -7.22 -4.45
CA ALA A 740 14.69 -7.56 -3.95
C ALA A 740 14.65 -7.80 -2.44
N PHE A 741 15.03 -9.01 -1.98
CA PHE A 741 15.26 -9.27 -0.57
C PHE A 741 16.69 -8.86 -0.19
N SER A 742 16.90 -8.56 1.09
CA SER A 742 18.15 -7.96 1.55
C SER A 742 19.39 -8.85 1.39
N THR A 743 19.27 -10.18 1.45
CA THR A 743 20.44 -11.06 1.57
C THR A 743 20.38 -12.35 0.75
N HIS A 744 19.24 -13.00 0.62
CA HIS A 744 19.20 -14.41 0.18
C HIS A 744 18.66 -14.62 -1.23
N PHE A 745 17.63 -13.87 -1.63
CA PHE A 745 16.89 -14.12 -2.87
C PHE A 745 16.24 -12.84 -3.43
N ALA A 746 15.80 -12.92 -4.68
CA ALA A 746 14.86 -11.98 -5.28
C ALA A 746 13.62 -12.72 -5.79
N ASN A 747 12.45 -12.10 -5.75
CA ASN A 747 11.26 -12.67 -6.35
C ASN A 747 11.20 -12.32 -7.83
N GLN A 748 11.08 -13.36 -8.66
CA GLN A 748 10.87 -13.22 -10.08
C GLN A 748 9.42 -12.86 -10.35
N ALA A 749 9.20 -11.90 -11.23
CA ALA A 749 7.86 -11.55 -11.71
C ALA A 749 7.32 -12.60 -12.68
N ALA A 750 6.00 -12.60 -12.87
CA ALA A 750 5.36 -13.51 -13.81
C ALA A 750 5.87 -13.30 -15.24
N GLY A 751 6.05 -14.41 -15.97
CA GLY A 751 6.34 -14.46 -17.39
C GLY A 751 5.16 -13.94 -18.23
N ARG A 752 5.21 -14.19 -19.56
CA ARG A 752 4.15 -13.78 -20.47
C ARG A 752 2.84 -14.52 -20.16
N THR A 753 1.78 -13.75 -19.92
CA THR A 753 0.43 -14.26 -19.65
C THR A 753 -0.54 -13.72 -20.69
N ALA A 754 -1.33 -14.59 -21.33
CA ALA A 754 -2.40 -14.24 -22.24
C ALA A 754 -3.75 -14.52 -21.57
N LEU A 755 -4.64 -13.51 -21.55
CA LEU A 755 -5.92 -13.54 -20.85
C LEU A 755 -7.03 -13.14 -21.83
N LEU A 756 -8.03 -13.99 -22.03
CA LEU A 756 -9.24 -13.68 -22.78
C LEU A 756 -10.39 -13.51 -21.79
N THR A 757 -10.92 -12.32 -21.71
CA THR A 757 -12.07 -11.97 -20.86
C THR A 757 -13.32 -11.80 -21.71
N THR A 758 -14.39 -12.49 -21.37
CA THR A 758 -15.74 -12.25 -21.86
C THR A 758 -16.52 -11.52 -20.77
N SER A 759 -16.96 -10.31 -21.05
CA SER A 759 -17.78 -9.51 -20.15
C SER A 759 -19.21 -9.40 -20.66
N VAL A 760 -20.16 -9.48 -19.74
CA VAL A 760 -21.60 -9.35 -20.00
C VAL A 760 -22.13 -8.25 -19.10
N HIS A 761 -22.87 -7.28 -19.67
CA HIS A 761 -23.44 -6.16 -18.93
C HIS A 761 -24.88 -5.85 -19.35
N PHE A 762 -25.72 -5.53 -18.36
CA PHE A 762 -27.15 -5.23 -18.52
C PHE A 762 -27.57 -4.01 -17.70
#